data_ba3155cdfeaadc4dfeb08190dc8bf05a
#
_entry.id   ba3155cdfeaadc4dfeb08190dc8bf05a
#
_cell.length_a   1.000
_cell.length_b   1.000
_cell.length_c   1.000
_cell.angle_alpha   90.00
_cell.angle_beta   90.00
_cell.angle_gamma   90.00
#
_symmetry.space_group_name_H-M   'P 1'
#
loop_
_entity.id
_entity.type
_entity.pdbx_description
1 polymer ?
#
loop_
_entity_poly.entity_id
_entity_poly.type
_entity_poly.pdbx_seq_one_letter_code
_entity_poly.pdbx_strand_id
1 'polypeptide(L)'
;MGLFNRKPKNEAHVPAEMEQPPAGVMDGFKALAQVIGREQVQAAQLTLNKYKEGKANLETRIVENEQWYKLRHWECMRKEKTNQVEPSSGWLFNAIANKHADAMDNYPSPNVLPREEGDKGEAEMLSSILPVILEQNDFEETYDNVWDYKLKAGTGIYGVFWDKEKMNGLGDISIRKVDIINLFWESGITDIQRSRNLFHVELQDNDLLVNMYPQLQGKLSNSTIDVSKYIYDDSVDTNNKSAVVDWYYKKMNSQGRIVLHYCKYVNDVVLFATENEPDFADKGWYDHGLYPFVFDPLFSVEGTPCGFGYIDIGKSAQEYIDRGNQAIMQNMLANAKPRHFIRGDGSVNEEEYADLTKDFIHVDGNLGQDSIIPVQGKPLNDIYVTVIANKVDELKEVTGNRDISTGGTTSGVTAASAIAAMQEAGSKLSRDASKGAYRAFRKVCLMVIELIRQFYDMPRCFRIMGENGAARYVEYSNAGISPQFQGIEMGVDMGYRVPLFDIEITAQKQSPYSKMSQNELALQFFGAGFFNPQIADQALACLDMMDFDRKEFIMQKIAQNGGMYRQMLMMQQQMLMMAQALDQAKGTNMAEQIAAGITGGQPVAPMMGSPEPGAKVDETEALGGNEKSEATNTKKARQRVADSTSPT
;
A
#
# COMPACT_ATOMS: atom_id res chain seq x y z
N MET A 1 -8.77 67.62 -5.15
CA MET A 1 -9.59 66.42 -4.91
C MET A 1 -8.63 65.26 -5.11
N GLY A 2 -7.99 64.69 -4.19
CA GLY A 2 -8.21 64.32 -2.81
C GLY A 2 -8.81 62.94 -2.76
N LEU A 3 -8.02 62.02 -2.27
CA LEU A 3 -8.44 60.90 -1.44
C LEU A 3 -7.90 59.54 -1.84
N PHE A 4 -7.33 58.92 -0.81
CA PHE A 4 -6.98 57.51 -0.58
C PHE A 4 -5.63 57.03 -1.07
N ASN A 5 -4.59 57.47 -0.35
CA ASN A 5 -3.38 56.70 -0.16
C ASN A 5 -3.42 56.12 1.28
N ARG A 6 -4.04 54.94 1.46
CA ARG A 6 -3.85 54.09 2.64
C ARG A 6 -2.94 52.94 2.24
N LYS A 7 -1.66 53.06 2.58
CA LYS A 7 -0.74 51.91 2.64
C LYS A 7 -1.25 50.95 3.70
N PRO A 8 -1.37 49.62 3.42
CA PRO A 8 -1.53 48.65 4.47
C PRO A 8 -0.22 48.55 5.26
N LYS A 9 -0.27 48.80 6.55
CA LYS A 9 0.74 48.35 7.50
C LYS A 9 0.57 46.86 7.66
N ASN A 10 1.29 46.08 6.89
CA ASN A 10 1.70 44.73 7.26
C ASN A 10 3.22 44.79 7.30
N GLU A 11 3.74 45.12 8.44
CA GLU A 11 5.09 44.74 8.84
C GLU A 11 5.04 43.22 9.00
N ALA A 12 5.37 42.50 7.91
CA ALA A 12 5.88 41.18 8.01
C ALA A 12 7.09 41.26 8.96
N HIS A 13 7.00 40.53 10.07
CA HIS A 13 8.13 40.31 10.95
C HIS A 13 9.14 39.48 10.13
N VAL A 14 10.02 40.17 9.42
CA VAL A 14 11.25 39.59 8.90
C VAL A 14 12.03 39.22 10.16
N PRO A 15 12.45 37.96 10.34
CA PRO A 15 13.37 37.62 11.43
C PRO A 15 14.55 38.56 11.31
N ALA A 16 14.87 39.27 12.39
CA ALA A 16 15.96 40.22 12.43
C ALA A 16 17.20 39.57 11.81
N GLU A 17 17.73 40.14 10.75
CA GLU A 17 19.13 39.94 10.38
C GLU A 17 19.92 39.99 11.68
N MET A 18 20.63 38.89 11.98
CA MET A 18 21.53 38.87 13.12
C MET A 18 22.50 40.04 12.93
N GLU A 19 22.24 41.16 13.61
CA GLU A 19 23.21 42.23 13.75
C GLU A 19 24.51 41.59 14.20
N GLN A 20 25.54 41.71 13.38
CA GLN A 20 26.88 41.30 13.79
C GLN A 20 27.20 42.06 15.08
N PRO A 21 27.54 41.36 16.16
CA PRO A 21 27.89 42.04 17.40
C PRO A 21 29.06 42.97 17.15
N PRO A 22 29.06 44.20 17.77
CA PRO A 22 30.13 45.19 17.57
C PRO A 22 31.48 44.56 17.88
N ALA A 23 32.48 44.85 17.02
CA ALA A 23 33.84 44.34 17.10
C ALA A 23 34.51 44.73 18.45
N GLY A 24 34.30 43.95 19.47
CA GLY A 24 34.78 44.17 20.85
C GLY A 24 34.11 43.23 21.88
N VAL A 25 33.02 42.56 21.49
CA VAL A 25 32.31 41.61 22.38
C VAL A 25 32.64 40.16 22.04
N MET A 26 33.50 39.93 21.03
CA MET A 26 33.84 38.58 20.53
C MET A 26 34.79 37.79 21.43
N ASP A 27 35.36 38.35 22.48
CA ASP A 27 36.31 37.65 23.36
C ASP A 27 35.67 36.81 24.51
N GLY A 28 34.34 36.74 24.57
CA GLY A 28 33.62 36.01 25.60
C GLY A 28 32.85 34.77 25.15
N PHE A 29 32.55 34.62 23.85
CA PHE A 29 31.95 33.39 23.32
C PHE A 29 33.08 32.42 22.99
N LYS A 30 33.42 31.53 23.94
CA LYS A 30 34.07 30.27 23.59
C LYS A 30 33.18 29.61 22.51
N ALA A 31 33.72 29.48 21.29
CA ALA A 31 33.09 28.64 20.28
C ALA A 31 32.71 27.32 20.95
N LEU A 32 31.44 27.02 21.05
CA LEU A 32 30.94 25.74 21.55
C LEU A 32 31.74 24.66 20.82
N ALA A 33 32.52 23.88 21.58
CA ALA A 33 33.34 22.85 21.00
C ALA A 33 32.42 21.95 20.19
N GLN A 34 32.65 21.85 18.88
CA GLN A 34 31.87 20.98 18.01
C GLN A 34 31.96 19.56 18.58
N VAL A 35 30.86 19.02 19.09
CA VAL A 35 30.79 17.66 19.65
C VAL A 35 30.94 16.65 18.50
N ILE A 36 30.26 16.89 17.38
CA ILE A 36 30.39 16.10 16.16
C ILE A 36 31.27 16.86 15.17
N GLY A 37 32.46 16.35 14.95
CA GLY A 37 33.44 16.88 14.01
C GLY A 37 33.92 15.80 13.02
N ARG A 38 35.04 16.09 12.36
CA ARG A 38 35.63 15.21 11.34
C ARG A 38 35.97 13.81 11.87
N GLU A 39 36.50 13.70 13.09
CA GLU A 39 36.88 12.40 13.67
C GLU A 39 35.67 11.49 13.90
N GLN A 40 34.56 12.07 14.40
CA GLN A 40 33.33 11.34 14.64
C GLN A 40 32.70 10.86 13.33
N VAL A 41 32.75 11.69 12.28
CA VAL A 41 32.28 11.33 10.95
C VAL A 41 33.12 10.20 10.35
N GLN A 42 34.45 10.22 10.51
CA GLN A 42 35.31 9.13 10.04
C GLN A 42 35.00 7.81 10.77
N ALA A 43 34.76 7.85 12.08
CA ALA A 43 34.32 6.68 12.85
C ALA A 43 32.93 6.18 12.39
N ALA A 44 32.01 7.09 12.06
CA ALA A 44 30.71 6.74 11.48
C ALA A 44 30.84 6.10 10.10
N GLN A 45 31.72 6.59 9.24
CA GLN A 45 32.01 5.99 7.93
C GLN A 45 32.56 4.57 8.03
N LEU A 46 33.48 4.31 8.99
CA LEU A 46 33.95 2.95 9.25
C LEU A 46 32.81 2.02 9.68
N THR A 47 31.89 2.53 10.49
CA THR A 47 30.70 1.77 10.91
C THR A 47 29.77 1.52 9.74
N LEU A 48 29.54 2.52 8.88
CA LEU A 48 28.75 2.41 7.65
C LEU A 48 29.32 1.32 6.73
N ASN A 49 30.64 1.33 6.49
CA ASN A 49 31.30 0.32 5.66
C ASN A 49 31.11 -1.09 6.22
N LYS A 50 31.23 -1.26 7.54
CA LYS A 50 30.96 -2.55 8.20
C LYS A 50 29.51 -3.00 8.01
N TYR A 51 28.54 -2.09 8.11
CA TYR A 51 27.13 -2.40 7.87
C TYR A 51 26.86 -2.73 6.40
N LYS A 52 27.54 -2.05 5.48
CA LYS A 52 27.47 -2.35 4.03
C LYS A 52 27.98 -3.77 3.72
N GLU A 53 29.11 -4.16 4.29
CA GLU A 53 29.64 -5.52 4.14
C GLU A 53 28.66 -6.57 4.68
N GLY A 54 28.10 -6.33 5.88
CA GLY A 54 27.12 -7.24 6.49
C GLY A 54 25.82 -7.39 5.69
N LYS A 55 25.50 -6.44 4.84
CA LYS A 55 24.26 -6.40 4.03
C LYS A 55 24.44 -6.92 2.60
N ALA A 56 25.67 -7.18 2.14
CA ALA A 56 25.98 -7.50 0.75
C ALA A 56 25.14 -8.66 0.17
N ASN A 57 24.89 -9.71 0.95
CA ASN A 57 24.08 -10.85 0.52
C ASN A 57 22.61 -10.46 0.28
N LEU A 58 22.05 -9.58 1.14
CA LEU A 58 20.69 -9.08 0.97
C LEU A 58 20.58 -8.23 -0.31
N GLU A 59 21.56 -7.36 -0.56
CA GLU A 59 21.59 -6.53 -1.76
C GLU A 59 21.67 -7.37 -3.04
N THR A 60 22.54 -8.39 -3.06
CA THR A 60 22.64 -9.32 -4.20
C THR A 60 21.30 -10.02 -4.45
N ARG A 61 20.64 -10.52 -3.40
CA ARG A 61 19.33 -11.16 -3.51
C ARG A 61 18.26 -10.21 -4.08
N ILE A 62 18.25 -8.95 -3.65
CA ILE A 62 17.28 -7.95 -4.15
C ILE A 62 17.49 -7.68 -5.63
N VAL A 63 18.76 -7.51 -6.08
CA VAL A 63 19.10 -7.29 -7.49
C VAL A 63 18.71 -8.49 -8.35
N GLU A 64 19.02 -9.72 -7.89
CA GLU A 64 18.59 -10.94 -8.59
C GLU A 64 17.06 -11.02 -8.71
N ASN A 65 16.33 -10.71 -7.62
CA ASN A 65 14.87 -10.75 -7.64
C ASN A 65 14.27 -9.75 -8.63
N GLU A 66 14.87 -8.57 -8.77
CA GLU A 66 14.46 -7.58 -9.78
C GLU A 66 14.69 -8.10 -11.21
N GLN A 67 15.79 -8.80 -11.47
CA GLN A 67 16.04 -9.45 -12.76
C GLN A 67 15.00 -10.54 -13.07
N TRP A 68 14.66 -11.38 -12.08
CA TRP A 68 13.60 -12.38 -12.21
C TRP A 68 12.24 -11.75 -12.52
N TYR A 69 11.89 -10.65 -11.86
CA TYR A 69 10.65 -9.92 -12.12
C TYR A 69 10.59 -9.33 -13.54
N LYS A 70 11.73 -8.80 -14.04
CA LYS A 70 11.87 -8.23 -15.39
C LYS A 70 12.05 -9.27 -16.50
N LEU A 71 11.82 -10.55 -16.23
CA LEU A 71 11.99 -11.65 -17.19
C LEU A 71 13.42 -11.81 -17.73
N ARG A 72 14.42 -11.29 -17.01
CA ARG A 72 15.86 -11.46 -17.33
C ARG A 72 16.45 -12.66 -16.61
N HIS A 73 15.71 -13.78 -16.59
CA HIS A 73 16.06 -14.98 -15.83
C HIS A 73 17.43 -15.54 -16.19
N TRP A 74 17.76 -15.53 -17.49
CA TRP A 74 19.02 -16.07 -18.01
C TRP A 74 20.26 -15.26 -17.64
N GLU A 75 20.11 -14.05 -17.15
CA GLU A 75 21.23 -13.28 -16.59
C GLU A 75 21.65 -13.81 -15.22
N CYS A 76 20.71 -14.35 -14.46
CA CYS A 76 20.93 -14.94 -13.12
C CYS A 76 21.21 -16.44 -13.18
N MET A 77 20.67 -17.14 -14.19
CA MET A 77 20.85 -18.59 -14.35
C MET A 77 22.21 -18.94 -14.96
N ARG A 78 22.78 -20.05 -14.48
CA ARG A 78 24.01 -20.59 -15.06
C ARG A 78 23.78 -21.05 -16.50
N LYS A 79 24.48 -20.46 -17.47
CA LYS A 79 24.46 -20.83 -18.87
C LYS A 79 25.41 -22.02 -19.11
N GLU A 80 24.92 -23.09 -19.75
CA GLU A 80 25.74 -24.26 -20.06
C GLU A 80 26.58 -24.05 -21.31
N LYS A 81 26.02 -23.36 -22.31
CA LYS A 81 26.65 -23.08 -23.60
C LYS A 81 26.29 -21.69 -24.08
N THR A 82 27.18 -21.07 -24.85
CA THR A 82 26.91 -19.83 -25.61
C THR A 82 26.00 -20.12 -26.81
N ASN A 83 25.12 -19.18 -27.16
CA ASN A 83 24.18 -19.24 -28.31
C ASN A 83 23.06 -20.28 -28.19
N GLN A 84 22.60 -20.56 -26.99
CA GLN A 84 21.36 -21.32 -26.79
C GLN A 84 20.13 -20.40 -26.81
N VAL A 85 18.96 -20.96 -27.15
CA VAL A 85 17.69 -20.26 -27.04
C VAL A 85 17.42 -20.04 -25.55
N GLU A 86 17.03 -18.83 -25.18
CA GLU A 86 16.81 -18.40 -23.78
C GLU A 86 15.33 -18.01 -23.57
N PRO A 87 14.40 -18.99 -23.57
CA PRO A 87 12.97 -18.69 -23.35
C PRO A 87 12.73 -18.31 -21.90
N SER A 88 12.02 -17.22 -21.65
CA SER A 88 11.58 -16.78 -20.33
C SER A 88 10.05 -16.74 -20.30
N SER A 89 9.45 -17.31 -19.27
CA SER A 89 8.00 -17.31 -19.06
C SER A 89 7.61 -16.48 -17.85
N GLY A 90 6.54 -15.69 -17.97
CA GLY A 90 6.15 -14.68 -16.99
C GLY A 90 5.26 -15.20 -15.84
N TRP A 91 5.43 -16.43 -15.37
CA TRP A 91 4.57 -16.96 -14.30
C TRP A 91 4.77 -16.26 -12.97
N LEU A 92 6.01 -15.94 -12.59
CA LEU A 92 6.30 -15.16 -11.39
C LEU A 92 5.76 -13.74 -11.48
N PHE A 93 5.93 -13.08 -12.64
CA PHE A 93 5.37 -11.75 -12.88
C PHE A 93 3.85 -11.75 -12.68
N ASN A 94 3.14 -12.71 -13.30
CA ASN A 94 1.69 -12.84 -13.17
C ASN A 94 1.25 -13.08 -11.71
N ALA A 95 1.98 -13.93 -10.98
CA ALA A 95 1.69 -14.20 -9.58
C ALA A 95 1.82 -12.94 -8.71
N ILE A 96 2.89 -12.15 -8.93
CA ILE A 96 3.12 -10.92 -8.18
C ILE A 96 2.08 -9.85 -8.55
N ALA A 97 1.76 -9.67 -9.83
CA ALA A 97 0.77 -8.71 -10.28
C ALA A 97 -0.62 -8.98 -9.67
N ASN A 98 -1.04 -10.25 -9.60
CA ASN A 98 -2.30 -10.62 -8.96
C ASN A 98 -2.27 -10.36 -7.44
N LYS A 99 -1.16 -10.67 -6.75
CA LYS A 99 -1.02 -10.37 -5.32
C LYS A 99 -0.98 -8.88 -5.02
N HIS A 100 -0.40 -8.11 -5.92
CA HIS A 100 -0.39 -6.67 -5.84
C HIS A 100 -1.81 -6.10 -5.98
N ALA A 101 -2.58 -6.55 -6.97
CA ALA A 101 -3.97 -6.16 -7.14
C ALA A 101 -4.83 -6.51 -5.91
N ASP A 102 -4.69 -7.73 -5.35
CA ASP A 102 -5.36 -8.14 -4.10
C ASP A 102 -5.05 -7.18 -2.93
N ALA A 103 -3.83 -6.68 -2.87
CA ALA A 103 -3.40 -5.77 -1.81
C ALA A 103 -4.00 -4.37 -1.97
N MET A 104 -4.09 -3.88 -3.20
CA MET A 104 -4.65 -2.56 -3.52
C MET A 104 -6.16 -2.50 -3.29
N ASP A 105 -6.87 -3.61 -3.45
CA ASP A 105 -8.31 -3.69 -3.13
C ASP A 105 -8.63 -3.45 -1.63
N ASN A 106 -7.62 -3.52 -0.75
CA ASN A 106 -7.76 -3.42 0.70
C ASN A 106 -6.92 -2.27 1.28
N TYR A 107 -7.09 -1.06 0.77
CA TYR A 107 -6.40 0.13 1.26
C TYR A 107 -6.75 0.44 2.72
N PRO A 108 -5.76 0.70 3.61
CA PRO A 108 -6.01 0.95 5.02
C PRO A 108 -6.50 2.37 5.29
N SER A 109 -7.48 2.52 6.16
CA SER A 109 -7.93 3.80 6.70
C SER A 109 -7.70 3.84 8.21
N PRO A 110 -7.08 4.92 8.75
CA PRO A 110 -6.81 5.02 10.18
C PRO A 110 -8.03 5.58 10.93
N ASN A 111 -8.32 5.00 12.09
CA ASN A 111 -9.25 5.53 13.07
C ASN A 111 -8.51 5.67 14.42
N VAL A 112 -8.47 6.87 14.97
CA VAL A 112 -7.76 7.16 16.21
C VAL A 112 -8.71 6.98 17.40
N LEU A 113 -8.30 6.16 18.35
CA LEU A 113 -9.06 5.88 19.56
C LEU A 113 -8.36 6.52 20.77
N PRO A 114 -9.11 7.21 21.65
CA PRO A 114 -8.56 7.77 22.88
C PRO A 114 -8.32 6.65 23.89
N ARG A 115 -7.24 6.75 24.67
CA ARG A 115 -7.04 5.86 25.83
C ARG A 115 -7.78 6.35 27.08
N GLU A 116 -8.03 7.64 27.14
CA GLU A 116 -8.73 8.29 28.25
C GLU A 116 -9.94 9.05 27.73
N GLU A 117 -11.03 9.10 28.51
CA GLU A 117 -12.29 9.73 28.10
C GLU A 117 -12.12 11.23 27.78
N GLY A 118 -11.22 11.91 28.51
CA GLY A 118 -10.91 13.32 28.30
C GLY A 118 -10.30 13.64 26.93
N ASP A 119 -9.70 12.65 26.25
CA ASP A 119 -9.01 12.83 24.97
C ASP A 119 -9.90 12.49 23.77
N LYS A 120 -11.20 12.21 23.99
CA LYS A 120 -12.14 11.80 22.93
C LYS A 120 -12.25 12.85 21.82
N GLY A 121 -12.34 14.13 22.19
CA GLY A 121 -12.44 15.21 21.20
C GLY A 121 -11.19 15.33 20.31
N GLU A 122 -9.99 15.17 20.91
CA GLU A 122 -8.74 15.19 20.16
C GLU A 122 -8.59 13.96 19.27
N ALA A 123 -9.03 12.79 19.73
CA ALA A 123 -9.02 11.56 18.92
C ALA A 123 -9.94 11.67 17.70
N GLU A 124 -11.15 12.23 17.85
CA GLU A 124 -12.07 12.50 16.73
C GLU A 124 -11.47 13.49 15.73
N MET A 125 -10.78 14.52 16.21
CA MET A 125 -10.10 15.49 15.36
C MET A 125 -8.94 14.84 14.59
N LEU A 126 -8.10 14.07 15.27
CA LEU A 126 -6.99 13.35 14.64
C LEU A 126 -7.50 12.31 13.62
N SER A 127 -8.60 11.60 13.92
CA SER A 127 -9.23 10.67 12.97
C SER A 127 -9.69 11.36 11.70
N SER A 128 -10.08 12.63 11.79
CA SER A 128 -10.51 13.42 10.65
C SER A 128 -9.35 14.04 9.87
N ILE A 129 -8.24 14.37 10.53
CA ILE A 129 -7.08 15.08 9.94
C ILE A 129 -6.08 14.10 9.32
N LEU A 130 -5.85 12.93 9.97
CA LEU A 130 -4.88 11.95 9.47
C LEU A 130 -5.12 11.53 8.01
N PRO A 131 -6.35 11.20 7.56
CA PRO A 131 -6.60 10.89 6.17
C PRO A 131 -6.22 12.02 5.21
N VAL A 132 -6.45 13.29 5.62
CA VAL A 132 -6.09 14.47 4.81
C VAL A 132 -4.58 14.62 4.70
N ILE A 133 -3.83 14.40 5.79
CA ILE A 133 -2.36 14.43 5.78
C ILE A 133 -1.80 13.32 4.88
N LEU A 134 -2.40 12.12 4.93
CA LEU A 134 -2.01 11.01 4.07
C LEU A 134 -2.29 11.33 2.60
N GLU A 135 -3.45 11.90 2.27
CA GLU A 135 -3.81 12.33 0.92
C GLU A 135 -2.85 13.42 0.40
N GLN A 136 -2.50 14.41 1.23
CA GLN A 136 -1.53 15.46 0.86
C GLN A 136 -0.10 14.94 0.61
N ASN A 137 0.21 13.76 1.10
CA ASN A 137 1.49 13.08 0.87
C ASN A 137 1.43 12.00 -0.21
N ASP A 138 0.36 11.93 -0.99
CA ASP A 138 0.15 10.88 -2.02
C ASP A 138 0.42 9.47 -1.44
N PHE A 139 -0.11 9.24 -0.22
CA PHE A 139 0.20 8.01 0.50
C PHE A 139 -0.32 6.76 -0.21
N GLU A 140 -1.37 6.87 -1.02
CA GLU A 140 -1.87 5.77 -1.84
C GLU A 140 -0.79 5.30 -2.83
N GLU A 141 -0.13 6.23 -3.54
CA GLU A 141 1.00 5.90 -4.42
C GLU A 141 2.20 5.35 -3.64
N THR A 142 2.50 5.94 -2.47
CA THR A 142 3.56 5.43 -1.59
C THR A 142 3.27 4.00 -1.12
N TYR A 143 2.02 3.71 -0.76
CA TYR A 143 1.57 2.39 -0.33
C TYR A 143 1.67 1.37 -1.47
N ASP A 144 1.23 1.74 -2.68
CA ASP A 144 1.34 0.96 -3.90
C ASP A 144 2.81 0.58 -4.20
N ASN A 145 3.69 1.57 -4.23
CA ASN A 145 5.11 1.39 -4.46
C ASN A 145 5.81 0.54 -3.38
N VAL A 146 5.40 0.66 -2.12
CA VAL A 146 5.94 -0.15 -1.02
C VAL A 146 5.49 -1.60 -1.14
N TRP A 147 4.23 -1.85 -1.51
CA TRP A 147 3.71 -3.19 -1.74
C TRP A 147 4.38 -3.89 -2.93
N ASP A 148 4.50 -3.19 -4.07
CA ASP A 148 5.20 -3.74 -5.23
C ASP A 148 6.62 -4.18 -4.86
N TYR A 149 7.34 -3.34 -4.15
CA TYR A 149 8.69 -3.66 -3.69
C TYR A 149 8.73 -4.77 -2.64
N LYS A 150 7.78 -4.79 -1.71
CA LYS A 150 7.63 -5.82 -0.67
C LYS A 150 7.40 -7.21 -1.27
N LEU A 151 6.57 -7.32 -2.30
CA LEU A 151 6.29 -8.60 -2.96
C LEU A 151 7.51 -9.16 -3.67
N LYS A 152 8.36 -8.30 -4.23
CA LYS A 152 9.58 -8.66 -4.96
C LYS A 152 10.79 -8.88 -4.04
N ALA A 153 11.11 -7.89 -3.24
CA ALA A 153 12.31 -7.87 -2.38
C ALA A 153 12.07 -8.47 -1.00
N GLY A 154 10.82 -8.71 -0.62
CA GLY A 154 10.44 -9.28 0.66
C GLY A 154 10.25 -8.26 1.79
N THR A 155 10.56 -6.98 1.60
CA THR A 155 10.39 -5.95 2.61
C THR A 155 10.18 -4.60 1.96
N GLY A 156 9.13 -3.91 2.36
CA GLY A 156 8.91 -2.50 2.07
C GLY A 156 9.31 -1.64 3.26
N ILE A 157 9.72 -0.40 3.02
CA ILE A 157 10.10 0.54 4.06
C ILE A 157 9.41 1.88 3.83
N TYR A 158 8.68 2.35 4.84
CA TYR A 158 8.14 3.70 4.90
C TYR A 158 9.11 4.60 5.66
N GLY A 159 9.40 5.78 5.12
CA GLY A 159 10.07 6.87 5.83
C GLY A 159 9.05 7.92 6.24
N VAL A 160 9.08 8.37 7.48
CA VAL A 160 8.19 9.40 8.03
C VAL A 160 9.03 10.53 8.57
N PHE A 161 9.10 11.65 7.86
CA PHE A 161 10.01 12.74 8.14
C PHE A 161 9.28 14.05 8.34
N TRP A 162 9.93 14.99 9.01
CA TRP A 162 9.57 16.39 9.00
C TRP A 162 10.39 17.11 7.93
N ASP A 163 9.73 17.72 6.96
CA ASP A 163 10.34 18.48 5.89
C ASP A 163 10.10 19.99 6.12
N LYS A 164 11.17 20.72 6.38
CA LYS A 164 11.13 22.15 6.68
C LYS A 164 10.83 23.02 5.46
N GLU A 165 11.05 22.51 4.25
CA GLU A 165 10.88 23.28 3.01
C GLU A 165 9.44 23.26 2.50
N LYS A 166 8.65 22.26 2.91
CA LYS A 166 7.24 22.17 2.54
C LYS A 166 6.46 23.39 3.03
N MET A 167 5.36 23.69 2.37
CA MET A 167 4.44 24.78 2.72
C MET A 167 5.13 26.16 2.82
N ASN A 168 6.01 26.48 1.86
CA ASN A 168 6.75 27.77 1.82
C ASN A 168 7.57 28.06 3.10
N GLY A 169 8.17 27.04 3.68
CA GLY A 169 9.03 27.17 4.86
C GLY A 169 8.30 27.00 6.21
N LEU A 170 6.98 26.78 6.22
CA LEU A 170 6.25 26.41 7.43
C LEU A 170 6.62 24.99 7.89
N GLY A 171 7.12 24.18 6.97
CA GLY A 171 7.40 22.76 7.16
C GLY A 171 6.13 21.90 7.17
N ASP A 172 6.26 20.63 6.79
CA ASP A 172 5.17 19.66 6.90
C ASP A 172 5.70 18.23 6.95
N ILE A 173 4.81 17.29 7.29
CA ILE A 173 5.11 15.87 7.31
C ILE A 173 5.37 15.38 5.88
N SER A 174 6.38 14.53 5.72
CA SER A 174 6.74 13.86 4.48
C SER A 174 6.76 12.36 4.69
N ILE A 175 5.89 11.65 3.97
CA ILE A 175 5.84 10.19 3.99
C ILE A 175 6.27 9.70 2.61
N ARG A 176 7.31 8.86 2.57
CA ARG A 176 7.82 8.34 1.30
C ARG A 176 8.30 6.90 1.43
N LYS A 177 8.35 6.18 0.32
CA LYS A 177 9.03 4.91 0.23
C LYS A 177 10.54 5.13 0.38
N VAL A 178 11.20 4.26 1.13
CA VAL A 178 12.66 4.24 1.27
C VAL A 178 13.19 2.94 0.71
N ASP A 179 14.24 3.03 -0.12
CA ASP A 179 14.85 1.85 -0.69
C ASP A 179 15.76 1.15 0.30
N ILE A 180 15.60 -0.18 0.40
CA ILE A 180 16.41 -1.00 1.29
C ILE A 180 17.91 -0.83 0.97
N ILE A 181 18.28 -0.73 -0.30
CA ILE A 181 19.69 -0.63 -0.71
C ILE A 181 20.37 0.59 -0.11
N ASN A 182 19.64 1.69 0.04
CA ASN A 182 20.16 2.96 0.54
C ASN A 182 20.15 3.08 2.07
N LEU A 183 19.64 2.09 2.80
CA LEU A 183 19.53 2.10 4.25
C LEU A 183 20.43 1.04 4.89
N PHE A 184 21.26 1.44 5.86
CA PHE A 184 22.25 0.57 6.50
C PHE A 184 22.05 0.57 8.02
N TRP A 185 22.07 -0.63 8.63
CA TRP A 185 21.81 -0.85 10.04
C TRP A 185 22.71 -1.94 10.63
N GLU A 186 22.71 -2.10 11.95
CA GLU A 186 23.48 -3.10 12.67
C GLU A 186 23.02 -4.52 12.32
N SER A 187 23.95 -5.42 12.02
CA SER A 187 23.66 -6.82 11.71
C SER A 187 23.17 -7.60 12.92
N GLY A 188 22.29 -8.58 12.73
CA GLY A 188 21.83 -9.48 13.78
C GLY A 188 20.69 -8.94 14.65
N ILE A 189 19.99 -7.88 14.21
CA ILE A 189 18.83 -7.34 14.90
C ILE A 189 17.54 -7.65 14.12
N THR A 190 16.46 -7.92 14.84
CA THR A 190 15.12 -8.14 14.26
C THR A 190 14.29 -6.85 14.20
N ASP A 191 14.48 -5.93 15.14
CA ASP A 191 13.79 -4.65 15.19
C ASP A 191 14.77 -3.53 14.92
N ILE A 192 14.50 -2.76 13.87
CA ILE A 192 15.33 -1.62 13.46
C ILE A 192 15.49 -0.60 14.59
N GLN A 193 14.51 -0.48 15.49
CA GLN A 193 14.56 0.45 16.61
C GLN A 193 15.61 0.09 17.65
N ARG A 194 16.16 -1.13 17.61
CA ARG A 194 17.25 -1.59 18.48
C ARG A 194 18.64 -1.33 17.90
N SER A 195 18.75 -0.93 16.64
CA SER A 195 20.03 -0.54 16.04
C SER A 195 20.65 0.62 16.81
N ARG A 196 21.97 0.59 17.00
CA ARG A 196 22.70 1.71 17.62
C ARG A 196 22.85 2.87 16.66
N ASN A 197 23.17 2.55 15.41
CA ASN A 197 23.31 3.50 14.31
C ASN A 197 22.44 3.05 13.15
N LEU A 198 21.98 4.02 12.41
CA LEU A 198 21.27 3.82 11.16
C LEU A 198 21.70 4.89 10.17
N PHE A 199 22.05 4.47 8.97
CA PHE A 199 22.51 5.37 7.93
C PHE A 199 21.58 5.27 6.71
N HIS A 200 21.19 6.42 6.22
CA HIS A 200 20.47 6.54 4.95
C HIS A 200 21.37 7.32 4.00
N VAL A 201 21.62 6.79 2.81
CA VAL A 201 22.57 7.34 1.85
C VAL A 201 21.86 7.65 0.55
N GLU A 202 21.91 8.91 0.13
CA GLU A 202 21.35 9.37 -1.13
C GLU A 202 22.43 10.02 -1.99
N LEU A 203 22.33 9.86 -3.31
CA LEU A 203 23.16 10.59 -4.27
C LEU A 203 22.49 11.91 -4.61
N GLN A 204 23.21 13.01 -4.43
CA GLN A 204 22.75 14.35 -4.80
C GLN A 204 23.75 15.03 -5.72
N ASP A 205 23.26 15.91 -6.61
CA ASP A 205 24.09 16.66 -7.53
C ASP A 205 24.97 17.65 -6.78
N ASN A 206 26.25 17.73 -7.17
CA ASN A 206 27.22 18.59 -6.51
C ASN A 206 26.87 20.07 -6.61
N ASP A 207 26.27 20.49 -7.71
CA ASP A 207 25.86 21.88 -7.92
C ASP A 207 24.75 22.30 -6.95
N LEU A 208 23.77 21.40 -6.71
CA LEU A 208 22.72 21.63 -5.72
C LEU A 208 23.31 21.67 -4.31
N LEU A 209 24.22 20.72 -4.00
CA LEU A 209 24.87 20.67 -2.69
C LEU A 209 25.70 21.92 -2.38
N VAL A 210 26.44 22.46 -3.37
CA VAL A 210 27.21 23.71 -3.18
C VAL A 210 26.30 24.90 -3.01
N ASN A 211 25.18 24.95 -3.73
CA ASN A 211 24.20 26.04 -3.57
C ASN A 211 23.53 26.03 -2.19
N MET A 212 23.17 24.83 -1.68
CA MET A 212 22.56 24.69 -0.35
C MET A 212 23.60 24.86 0.78
N TYR A 213 24.82 24.38 0.56
CA TYR A 213 25.90 24.35 1.54
C TYR A 213 27.22 24.90 0.96
N PRO A 214 27.42 26.23 0.94
CA PRO A 214 28.63 26.85 0.35
C PRO A 214 29.95 26.35 0.94
N GLN A 215 29.94 25.83 2.17
CA GLN A 215 31.10 25.23 2.85
C GLN A 215 31.65 23.99 2.15
N LEU A 216 30.90 23.38 1.21
CA LEU A 216 31.32 22.23 0.43
C LEU A 216 32.14 22.58 -0.81
N GLN A 217 32.24 23.86 -1.18
CA GLN A 217 32.95 24.30 -2.36
C GLN A 217 34.40 23.81 -2.34
N GLY A 218 34.80 23.06 -3.38
CA GLY A 218 36.15 22.48 -3.49
C GLY A 218 36.44 21.27 -2.60
N LYS A 219 35.46 20.78 -1.82
CA LYS A 219 35.60 19.58 -0.97
C LYS A 219 34.81 18.39 -1.46
N LEU A 220 34.00 18.55 -2.50
CA LEU A 220 33.25 17.48 -3.11
C LEU A 220 34.18 16.67 -4.04
N SER A 221 34.14 15.36 -3.88
CA SER A 221 34.78 14.41 -4.80
C SER A 221 33.71 13.43 -5.27
N ASN A 222 33.87 12.87 -6.45
CA ASN A 222 32.99 11.80 -6.92
C ASN A 222 32.90 10.73 -5.82
N SER A 223 31.67 10.37 -5.48
CA SER A 223 31.42 9.43 -4.41
C SER A 223 32.03 8.06 -4.72
N THR A 224 32.78 7.53 -3.78
CA THR A 224 33.25 6.13 -3.82
C THR A 224 32.19 5.15 -3.33
N ILE A 225 31.07 5.64 -2.80
CA ILE A 225 29.96 4.82 -2.33
C ILE A 225 29.06 4.52 -3.52
N ASP A 226 29.11 3.30 -3.99
CA ASP A 226 28.19 2.77 -5.00
C ASP A 226 26.83 2.53 -4.36
N VAL A 227 25.91 3.49 -4.50
CA VAL A 227 24.58 3.47 -3.92
C VAL A 227 23.55 2.89 -4.88
N SER A 228 23.86 2.87 -6.18
CA SER A 228 22.94 2.44 -7.22
C SER A 228 23.32 1.07 -7.77
N LYS A 229 22.80 0.02 -7.14
CA LYS A 229 22.95 -1.36 -7.61
C LYS A 229 21.72 -1.89 -8.36
N TYR A 230 20.69 -1.06 -8.55
CA TYR A 230 19.52 -1.48 -9.31
C TYR A 230 19.84 -1.62 -10.78
N ILE A 231 19.28 -2.63 -11.40
CA ILE A 231 19.31 -2.82 -12.82
C ILE A 231 18.19 -2.01 -13.43
N TYR A 232 18.57 -0.89 -14.03
CA TYR A 232 17.69 -0.06 -14.81
C TYR A 232 17.92 -0.33 -16.30
N ASP A 233 16.93 -0.02 -17.12
CA ASP A 233 17.10 -0.07 -18.58
C ASP A 233 18.00 1.08 -19.06
N ASP A 234 18.02 2.18 -18.29
CA ASP A 234 18.91 3.32 -18.51
C ASP A 234 20.11 3.27 -17.57
N SER A 235 21.26 3.75 -18.06
CA SER A 235 22.43 3.95 -17.22
C SER A 235 22.22 5.13 -16.27
N VAL A 236 22.42 4.92 -14.97
CA VAL A 236 22.39 6.02 -14.00
C VAL A 236 23.68 6.83 -14.14
N ASP A 237 23.56 8.10 -14.50
CA ASP A 237 24.69 9.02 -14.49
C ASP A 237 25.07 9.36 -13.04
N THR A 238 26.24 8.88 -12.63
CA THR A 238 26.85 9.16 -11.32
C THR A 238 27.89 10.27 -11.35
N ASN A 239 28.13 10.87 -12.54
CA ASN A 239 29.08 11.96 -12.68
C ASN A 239 28.55 13.20 -11.96
N ASN A 240 29.45 13.95 -11.35
CA ASN A 240 29.12 15.16 -10.61
C ASN A 240 28.13 14.97 -9.47
N LYS A 241 28.04 13.74 -8.89
CA LYS A 241 27.20 13.42 -7.74
C LYS A 241 28.04 13.02 -6.54
N SER A 242 27.58 13.42 -5.35
CA SER A 242 28.17 13.03 -4.07
C SER A 242 27.15 12.30 -3.21
N ALA A 243 27.62 11.34 -2.41
CA ALA A 243 26.79 10.66 -1.44
C ALA A 243 26.58 11.54 -0.22
N VAL A 244 25.35 11.88 0.03
CA VAL A 244 24.89 12.54 1.25
C VAL A 244 24.49 11.44 2.23
N VAL A 245 25.03 11.47 3.44
CA VAL A 245 24.74 10.48 4.46
C VAL A 245 23.95 11.13 5.57
N ASP A 246 22.77 10.60 5.81
CA ASP A 246 21.92 10.90 6.95
C ASP A 246 22.18 9.83 8.02
N TRP A 247 22.89 10.21 9.06
CA TRP A 247 23.27 9.33 10.17
C TRP A 247 22.39 9.57 11.38
N TYR A 248 21.61 8.57 11.74
CA TYR A 248 20.79 8.53 12.95
C TYR A 248 21.45 7.63 13.98
N TYR A 249 21.52 8.07 15.23
CA TYR A 249 22.09 7.29 16.31
C TYR A 249 21.42 7.59 17.65
N LYS A 250 21.42 6.61 18.54
CA LYS A 250 20.82 6.72 19.87
C LYS A 250 21.91 6.92 20.92
N LYS A 251 21.73 7.95 21.74
CA LYS A 251 22.65 8.33 22.82
C LYS A 251 21.86 8.68 24.07
N MET A 252 22.47 8.47 25.22
CA MET A 252 21.90 8.85 26.53
C MET A 252 22.14 10.34 26.77
N ASN A 253 21.06 11.08 27.09
CA ASN A 253 21.17 12.49 27.44
C ASN A 253 21.61 12.72 28.87
N SER A 254 21.73 13.99 29.31
CA SER A 254 22.10 14.40 30.66
C SER A 254 21.16 13.84 31.76
N GLN A 255 19.91 13.56 31.40
CA GLN A 255 18.87 13.02 32.29
C GLN A 255 18.82 11.48 32.34
N GLY A 256 19.72 10.79 31.62
CA GLY A 256 19.74 9.34 31.55
C GLY A 256 18.68 8.74 30.63
N ARG A 257 18.04 9.53 29.76
CA ARG A 257 17.07 9.08 28.74
C ARG A 257 17.78 8.85 27.42
N ILE A 258 17.37 7.82 26.69
CA ILE A 258 17.86 7.56 25.32
C ILE A 258 17.14 8.51 24.39
N VAL A 259 17.88 9.35 23.70
CA VAL A 259 17.38 10.29 22.68
C VAL A 259 17.96 9.93 21.32
N LEU A 260 17.22 10.29 20.26
CA LEU A 260 17.63 10.11 18.88
C LEU A 260 18.38 11.36 18.42
N HIS A 261 19.64 11.18 18.02
CA HIS A 261 20.43 12.22 17.37
C HIS A 261 20.47 12.00 15.85
N TYR A 262 20.71 13.09 15.15
CA TYR A 262 20.80 13.12 13.69
C TYR A 262 22.02 13.93 13.26
N CYS A 263 22.77 13.41 12.30
CA CYS A 263 23.89 14.09 11.67
C CYS A 263 23.83 13.90 10.15
N LYS A 264 23.86 14.99 9.42
CA LYS A 264 23.97 15.00 7.96
C LYS A 264 25.39 15.37 7.57
N TYR A 265 26.02 14.55 6.74
CA TYR A 265 27.39 14.84 6.30
C TYR A 265 27.63 14.38 4.86
N VAL A 266 28.63 14.98 4.22
CA VAL A 266 29.13 14.60 2.89
C VAL A 266 30.65 14.44 3.00
N ASN A 267 31.17 13.30 2.61
CA ASN A 267 32.56 12.94 2.84
C ASN A 267 32.95 13.14 4.31
N ASP A 268 33.93 14.03 4.60
CA ASP A 268 34.39 14.36 5.95
C ASP A 268 33.75 15.65 6.51
N VAL A 269 32.79 16.26 5.79
CA VAL A 269 32.23 17.55 6.15
C VAL A 269 30.85 17.37 6.77
N VAL A 270 30.70 17.84 8.01
CA VAL A 270 29.40 17.90 8.69
C VAL A 270 28.59 19.05 8.12
N LEU A 271 27.39 18.77 7.65
CA LEU A 271 26.44 19.77 7.18
C LEU A 271 25.54 20.26 8.30
N PHE A 272 25.06 19.32 9.09
CA PHE A 272 24.20 19.54 10.26
C PHE A 272 24.41 18.42 11.27
N ALA A 273 24.41 18.75 12.55
CA ALA A 273 24.41 17.76 13.62
C ALA A 273 23.64 18.28 14.83
N THR A 274 22.70 17.49 15.34
CA THR A 274 21.87 17.86 16.49
C THR A 274 22.67 18.08 17.76
N GLU A 275 23.79 17.37 17.97
CA GLU A 275 24.66 17.58 19.13
C GLU A 275 25.46 18.90 19.07
N ASN A 276 25.62 19.49 17.90
CA ASN A 276 26.29 20.78 17.72
C ASN A 276 25.35 21.97 17.95
N GLU A 277 24.03 21.74 17.95
CA GLU A 277 23.01 22.75 18.14
C GLU A 277 22.50 22.74 19.59
N PRO A 278 22.55 23.85 20.33
CA PRO A 278 22.13 23.91 21.74
C PRO A 278 20.71 23.44 21.99
N ASP A 279 19.81 23.70 21.05
CA ASP A 279 18.38 23.40 21.18
C ASP A 279 18.10 21.90 21.09
N PHE A 280 18.97 21.14 20.42
CA PHE A 280 18.81 19.70 20.16
C PHE A 280 19.80 18.84 20.94
N ALA A 281 20.85 19.43 21.53
CA ALA A 281 21.95 18.67 22.16
C ALA A 281 21.49 17.73 23.27
N ASP A 282 20.52 18.11 24.08
CA ASP A 282 19.96 17.31 25.16
C ASP A 282 18.59 16.67 24.82
N LYS A 283 17.85 17.28 23.90
CA LYS A 283 16.50 16.87 23.50
C LYS A 283 16.50 15.81 22.40
N GLY A 284 17.48 15.85 21.50
CA GLY A 284 17.56 15.02 20.30
C GLY A 284 16.76 15.60 19.11
N TRP A 285 16.64 14.83 18.02
CA TRP A 285 16.01 15.26 16.77
C TRP A 285 14.48 15.13 16.82
N TYR A 286 13.99 13.94 17.18
CA TYR A 286 12.55 13.67 17.35
C TYR A 286 12.24 13.32 18.80
N ASP A 287 11.21 13.94 19.37
CA ASP A 287 10.80 13.77 20.77
C ASP A 287 10.38 12.31 21.07
N HIS A 288 9.85 11.59 20.08
CA HIS A 288 9.49 10.18 20.24
C HIS A 288 10.70 9.22 20.34
N GLY A 289 11.91 9.67 20.02
CA GLY A 289 13.15 8.88 20.13
C GLY A 289 13.26 7.64 19.22
N LEU A 290 12.39 7.51 18.21
CA LEU A 290 12.39 6.40 17.26
C LEU A 290 13.05 6.81 15.94
N TYR A 291 13.68 5.86 15.26
CA TYR A 291 14.11 6.06 13.88
C TYR A 291 12.89 6.27 12.99
N PRO A 292 12.95 7.25 12.06
CA PRO A 292 11.81 7.60 11.20
C PRO A 292 11.58 6.59 10.06
N PHE A 293 11.85 5.31 10.30
CA PHE A 293 11.72 4.23 9.32
C PHE A 293 10.87 3.10 9.86
N VAL A 294 9.87 2.70 9.07
CA VAL A 294 8.98 1.58 9.40
C VAL A 294 9.20 0.47 8.39
N PHE A 295 9.67 -0.68 8.89
CA PHE A 295 9.89 -1.88 8.09
C PHE A 295 8.61 -2.72 8.05
N ASP A 296 8.25 -3.15 6.85
CA ASP A 296 7.12 -4.03 6.57
C ASP A 296 7.60 -5.29 5.82
N PRO A 297 8.09 -6.32 6.54
CA PRO A 297 8.49 -7.58 5.92
C PRO A 297 7.26 -8.40 5.50
N LEU A 298 7.36 -9.07 4.33
CA LEU A 298 6.33 -10.00 3.84
C LEU A 298 6.37 -11.31 4.62
N PHE A 299 7.49 -12.03 4.54
CA PHE A 299 7.77 -13.22 5.33
C PHE A 299 9.00 -12.95 6.19
N SER A 300 8.78 -12.78 7.48
CA SER A 300 9.84 -12.40 8.41
C SER A 300 10.91 -13.49 8.54
N VAL A 301 12.17 -13.06 8.67
CA VAL A 301 13.32 -13.92 8.93
C VAL A 301 13.90 -13.55 10.29
N GLU A 302 14.26 -14.55 11.09
CA GLU A 302 14.88 -14.34 12.39
C GLU A 302 16.29 -13.72 12.23
N GLY A 303 16.65 -12.80 13.12
CA GLY A 303 17.97 -12.13 13.11
C GLY A 303 18.12 -11.00 12.08
N THR A 304 17.07 -10.62 11.37
CA THR A 304 17.06 -9.47 10.45
C THR A 304 15.70 -8.76 10.48
N PRO A 305 15.64 -7.43 10.32
CA PRO A 305 14.37 -6.72 10.16
C PRO A 305 13.75 -6.94 8.78
N CYS A 306 14.48 -7.55 7.83
CA CYS A 306 14.03 -7.83 6.48
C CYS A 306 13.49 -9.25 6.35
N GLY A 307 12.55 -9.42 5.43
CA GLY A 307 11.96 -10.70 5.07
C GLY A 307 12.41 -11.18 3.69
N PHE A 308 11.69 -12.17 3.16
CA PHE A 308 11.81 -12.64 1.79
C PHE A 308 10.46 -12.52 1.07
N GLY A 309 10.52 -12.47 -0.26
CA GLY A 309 9.36 -12.22 -1.12
C GLY A 309 8.86 -13.45 -1.87
N TYR A 310 7.86 -13.28 -2.71
CA TYR A 310 7.33 -14.36 -3.54
C TYR A 310 8.32 -14.83 -4.60
N ILE A 311 9.22 -13.95 -5.07
CA ILE A 311 10.27 -14.34 -6.02
C ILE A 311 11.21 -15.35 -5.38
N ASP A 312 11.64 -15.11 -4.15
CA ASP A 312 12.54 -16.02 -3.42
C ASP A 312 11.96 -17.44 -3.31
N ILE A 313 10.64 -17.55 -3.18
CA ILE A 313 9.94 -18.83 -3.05
C ILE A 313 9.74 -19.48 -4.44
N GLY A 314 9.32 -18.69 -5.42
CA GLY A 314 8.90 -19.18 -6.74
C GLY A 314 10.03 -19.36 -7.75
N LYS A 315 11.19 -18.72 -7.55
CA LYS A 315 12.28 -18.72 -8.55
C LYS A 315 12.79 -20.11 -8.94
N SER A 316 12.81 -21.04 -7.98
CA SER A 316 13.25 -22.41 -8.28
C SER A 316 12.28 -23.12 -9.25
N ALA A 317 10.97 -23.02 -9.02
CA ALA A 317 9.97 -23.59 -9.92
C ALA A 317 10.02 -22.93 -11.30
N GLN A 318 10.17 -21.61 -11.34
CA GLN A 318 10.31 -20.84 -12.58
C GLN A 318 11.56 -21.24 -13.38
N GLU A 319 12.69 -21.45 -12.70
CA GLU A 319 13.92 -21.93 -13.35
C GLU A 319 13.71 -23.27 -14.04
N TYR A 320 13.04 -24.22 -13.39
CA TYR A 320 12.74 -25.53 -14.01
C TYR A 320 11.80 -25.39 -15.21
N ILE A 321 10.82 -24.50 -15.15
CA ILE A 321 9.92 -24.22 -16.27
C ILE A 321 10.72 -23.68 -17.46
N ASP A 322 11.59 -22.70 -17.26
CA ASP A 322 12.36 -22.06 -18.33
C ASP A 322 13.41 -23.02 -18.94
N ARG A 323 14.09 -23.83 -18.10
CA ARG A 323 15.00 -24.89 -18.57
C ARG A 323 14.26 -25.99 -19.33
N GLY A 324 13.07 -26.37 -18.89
CA GLY A 324 12.21 -27.30 -19.60
C GLY A 324 11.79 -26.78 -20.97
N ASN A 325 11.35 -25.53 -21.03
CA ASN A 325 11.02 -24.86 -22.28
C ASN A 325 12.24 -24.72 -23.20
N GLN A 326 13.42 -24.42 -22.65
CA GLN A 326 14.67 -24.40 -23.40
C GLN A 326 14.98 -25.76 -24.04
N ALA A 327 14.85 -26.86 -23.28
CA ALA A 327 15.08 -28.21 -23.78
C ALA A 327 14.10 -28.57 -24.91
N ILE A 328 12.82 -28.23 -24.77
CA ILE A 328 11.81 -28.44 -25.81
C ILE A 328 12.16 -27.65 -27.07
N MET A 329 12.46 -26.36 -26.93
CA MET A 329 12.80 -25.50 -28.06
C MET A 329 14.08 -25.96 -28.78
N GLN A 330 15.09 -26.38 -28.03
CA GLN A 330 16.33 -26.91 -28.62
C GLN A 330 16.09 -28.22 -29.40
N ASN A 331 15.26 -29.12 -28.82
CA ASN A 331 14.89 -30.34 -29.51
C ASN A 331 14.09 -30.07 -30.79
N MET A 332 13.14 -29.13 -30.71
CA MET A 332 12.35 -28.71 -31.87
C MET A 332 13.24 -28.15 -32.98
N LEU A 333 14.16 -27.27 -32.63
CA LEU A 333 15.12 -26.69 -33.59
C LEU A 333 16.09 -27.76 -34.19
N ALA A 334 16.53 -28.70 -33.34
CA ALA A 334 17.40 -29.80 -33.81
C ALA A 334 16.65 -30.75 -34.75
N ASN A 335 15.37 -31.00 -34.53
CA ASN A 335 14.54 -31.82 -35.41
C ASN A 335 14.09 -31.07 -36.66
N ALA A 336 13.91 -29.73 -36.60
CA ALA A 336 13.54 -28.91 -37.74
C ALA A 336 14.69 -28.73 -38.74
N LYS A 337 15.93 -28.83 -38.27
CA LYS A 337 17.15 -28.80 -39.13
C LYS A 337 17.93 -30.09 -38.93
N PRO A 338 17.57 -31.17 -39.62
CA PRO A 338 18.25 -32.44 -39.47
C PRO A 338 19.73 -32.30 -39.84
N ARG A 339 20.59 -32.84 -38.98
CA ARG A 339 22.03 -32.90 -39.25
C ARG A 339 22.34 -34.18 -40.00
N HIS A 340 23.35 -34.11 -40.84
CA HIS A 340 23.80 -35.25 -41.60
C HIS A 340 25.30 -35.48 -41.35
N PHE A 341 25.66 -36.74 -41.20
CA PHE A 341 27.06 -37.13 -41.32
C PHE A 341 27.38 -37.25 -42.82
N ILE A 342 28.28 -36.42 -43.28
CA ILE A 342 28.74 -36.45 -44.67
C ILE A 342 30.16 -37.02 -44.68
N ARG A 343 30.44 -37.92 -45.62
CA ARG A 343 31.74 -38.53 -45.77
C ARG A 343 32.72 -37.48 -46.33
N GLY A 344 33.86 -37.30 -45.67
CA GLY A 344 34.85 -36.28 -46.03
C GLY A 344 35.75 -36.63 -47.24
N ASP A 345 35.30 -37.53 -48.13
CA ASP A 345 36.05 -37.96 -49.35
C ASP A 345 35.71 -37.09 -50.56
N GLY A 346 34.90 -36.04 -50.42
CA GLY A 346 34.51 -35.15 -51.52
C GLY A 346 33.48 -35.71 -52.47
N SER A 347 32.85 -36.85 -52.13
CA SER A 347 31.86 -37.50 -53.02
C SER A 347 30.51 -36.75 -53.03
N VAL A 348 30.27 -35.84 -52.10
CA VAL A 348 29.01 -35.06 -51.99
C VAL A 348 29.31 -33.58 -52.11
N ASN A 349 28.57 -32.88 -52.97
CA ASN A 349 28.65 -31.43 -53.08
C ASN A 349 27.81 -30.80 -51.96
N GLU A 350 28.48 -30.36 -50.88
CA GLU A 350 27.85 -29.79 -49.68
C GLU A 350 27.12 -28.47 -49.97
N GLU A 351 27.61 -27.65 -50.90
CA GLU A 351 27.00 -26.38 -51.28
C GLU A 351 25.67 -26.59 -52.00
N GLU A 352 25.58 -27.54 -52.93
CA GLU A 352 24.31 -27.88 -53.58
C GLU A 352 23.35 -28.60 -52.68
N TYR A 353 23.85 -29.45 -51.76
CA TYR A 353 23.01 -30.10 -50.76
C TYR A 353 22.40 -29.13 -49.76
N ALA A 354 23.11 -28.06 -49.43
CA ALA A 354 22.62 -27.02 -48.52
C ALA A 354 21.64 -26.04 -49.18
N ASP A 355 21.66 -25.94 -50.50
CA ASP A 355 20.80 -25.01 -51.26
C ASP A 355 19.46 -25.69 -51.62
N LEU A 356 18.42 -25.38 -50.80
CA LEU A 356 17.06 -25.90 -50.98
C LEU A 356 16.35 -25.41 -52.25
N THR A 357 16.94 -24.51 -53.01
CA THR A 357 16.38 -23.99 -54.28
C THR A 357 16.76 -24.81 -55.50
N LYS A 358 17.70 -25.74 -55.35
CA LYS A 358 18.19 -26.61 -56.45
C LYS A 358 17.47 -27.94 -56.43
N ASP A 359 16.87 -28.31 -57.56
CA ASP A 359 16.18 -29.59 -57.74
C ASP A 359 17.15 -30.79 -57.91
N PHE A 360 18.40 -30.53 -58.29
CA PHE A 360 19.41 -31.56 -58.54
C PHE A 360 20.68 -31.27 -57.74
N ILE A 361 21.21 -32.31 -57.14
CA ILE A 361 22.48 -32.30 -56.40
C ILE A 361 23.47 -33.14 -57.19
N HIS A 362 24.59 -32.55 -57.65
CA HIS A 362 25.62 -33.24 -58.40
C HIS A 362 26.57 -33.97 -57.46
N VAL A 363 26.89 -35.21 -57.77
CA VAL A 363 27.72 -36.08 -56.95
C VAL A 363 28.94 -36.56 -57.79
N ASP A 364 30.14 -36.33 -57.29
CA ASP A 364 31.35 -36.80 -57.87
C ASP A 364 31.72 -38.17 -57.30
N GLY A 365 31.36 -39.24 -58.03
CA GLY A 365 31.68 -40.58 -57.62
C GLY A 365 30.51 -41.52 -57.31
N ASN A 366 30.77 -42.65 -56.64
CA ASN A 366 29.79 -43.65 -56.32
C ASN A 366 29.07 -43.25 -54.99
N LEU A 367 27.78 -43.02 -55.04
CA LEU A 367 26.95 -42.72 -53.84
C LEU A 367 26.74 -44.01 -53.06
N GLY A 368 27.56 -44.26 -52.05
CA GLY A 368 27.32 -45.38 -51.11
C GLY A 368 26.23 -45.04 -50.09
N GLN A 369 25.59 -46.05 -49.52
CA GLN A 369 24.59 -45.85 -48.46
C GLN A 369 25.13 -45.09 -47.23
N ASP A 370 26.45 -45.07 -47.06
CA ASP A 370 27.17 -44.40 -45.96
C ASP A 370 27.67 -42.98 -46.30
N SER A 371 27.39 -42.47 -47.50
CA SER A 371 27.88 -41.14 -47.94
C SER A 371 27.19 -40.02 -47.22
N ILE A 372 25.89 -40.17 -46.90
CA ILE A 372 25.10 -39.22 -46.11
C ILE A 372 24.24 -40.05 -45.14
N ILE A 373 24.50 -39.89 -43.88
CA ILE A 373 23.71 -40.54 -42.83
C ILE A 373 22.95 -39.48 -42.04
N PRO A 374 21.61 -39.42 -42.10
CA PRO A 374 20.87 -38.46 -41.31
C PRO A 374 20.98 -38.81 -39.82
N VAL A 375 21.32 -37.81 -39.01
CA VAL A 375 21.24 -37.90 -37.56
C VAL A 375 19.77 -37.81 -37.20
N GLN A 376 19.14 -38.95 -36.90
CA GLN A 376 17.77 -38.97 -36.51
C GLN A 376 17.61 -38.34 -35.13
N GLY A 377 16.96 -37.19 -35.08
CA GLY A 377 16.53 -36.59 -33.83
C GLY A 377 15.44 -37.48 -33.19
N LYS A 378 15.58 -37.78 -31.90
CA LYS A 378 14.51 -38.43 -31.16
C LYS A 378 13.52 -37.39 -30.66
N PRO A 379 12.22 -37.51 -30.97
CA PRO A 379 11.24 -36.59 -30.40
C PRO A 379 11.26 -36.69 -28.86
N LEU A 380 11.03 -35.58 -28.18
CA LEU A 380 10.93 -35.57 -26.72
C LEU A 380 9.71 -36.40 -26.28
N ASN A 381 9.86 -37.08 -25.17
CA ASN A 381 8.77 -37.83 -24.55
C ASN A 381 7.81 -36.83 -23.86
N ASP A 382 6.51 -37.15 -23.76
CA ASP A 382 5.46 -36.38 -23.10
C ASP A 382 5.75 -36.04 -21.62
N ILE A 383 6.69 -36.77 -21.02
CA ILE A 383 7.13 -36.52 -19.64
C ILE A 383 7.64 -35.09 -19.42
N TYR A 384 8.26 -34.47 -20.44
CA TYR A 384 8.76 -33.09 -20.32
C TYR A 384 7.62 -32.08 -20.16
N VAL A 385 6.56 -32.26 -20.95
CA VAL A 385 5.35 -31.42 -20.86
C VAL A 385 4.66 -31.61 -19.52
N THR A 386 4.56 -32.84 -19.05
CA THR A 386 3.98 -33.18 -17.74
C THR A 386 4.78 -32.56 -16.60
N VAL A 387 6.11 -32.61 -16.65
CA VAL A 387 6.97 -31.99 -15.62
C VAL A 387 6.80 -30.47 -15.60
N ILE A 388 6.73 -29.82 -16.76
CA ILE A 388 6.51 -28.36 -16.84
C ILE A 388 5.13 -28.02 -16.26
N ALA A 389 4.07 -28.76 -16.64
CA ALA A 389 2.72 -28.55 -16.09
C ALA A 389 2.70 -28.68 -14.56
N ASN A 390 3.33 -29.73 -14.02
CA ASN A 390 3.44 -29.92 -12.57
C ASN A 390 4.20 -28.76 -11.88
N LYS A 391 5.25 -28.21 -12.53
CA LYS A 391 6.00 -27.08 -11.97
C LYS A 391 5.21 -25.77 -12.04
N VAL A 392 4.38 -25.58 -13.05
CA VAL A 392 3.44 -24.45 -13.11
C VAL A 392 2.40 -24.56 -11.99
N ASP A 393 1.85 -25.74 -11.77
CA ASP A 393 0.88 -25.99 -10.69
C ASP A 393 1.53 -25.80 -9.31
N GLU A 394 2.76 -26.29 -9.10
CA GLU A 394 3.55 -26.06 -7.89
C GLU A 394 3.74 -24.57 -7.64
N LEU A 395 4.10 -23.79 -8.67
CA LEU A 395 4.28 -22.34 -8.56
C LEU A 395 2.97 -21.64 -8.17
N LYS A 396 1.85 -22.01 -8.79
CA LYS A 396 0.52 -21.49 -8.45
C LYS A 396 0.12 -21.82 -6.99
N GLU A 397 0.37 -23.05 -6.55
CA GLU A 397 0.08 -23.45 -5.17
C GLU A 397 0.92 -22.71 -4.14
N VAL A 398 2.23 -22.60 -4.37
CA VAL A 398 3.18 -21.97 -3.44
C VAL A 398 2.95 -20.45 -3.36
N THR A 399 2.63 -19.80 -4.46
CA THR A 399 2.28 -18.37 -4.47
C THR A 399 0.85 -18.10 -4.03
N GLY A 400 0.01 -19.14 -3.91
CA GLY A 400 -1.42 -19.00 -3.59
C GLY A 400 -2.22 -18.32 -4.71
N ASN A 401 -1.71 -18.33 -5.94
CA ASN A 401 -2.37 -17.77 -7.11
C ASN A 401 -3.16 -18.85 -7.85
N ARG A 402 -4.22 -19.35 -7.22
CA ARG A 402 -5.07 -20.40 -7.75
C ARG A 402 -6.02 -19.85 -8.80
N ASP A 403 -6.45 -20.71 -9.74
CA ASP A 403 -7.35 -20.34 -10.84
C ASP A 403 -8.67 -19.74 -10.34
N ILE A 404 -9.13 -20.11 -9.15
CA ILE A 404 -10.33 -19.56 -8.51
C ILE A 404 -10.12 -18.09 -8.11
N SER A 405 -8.92 -17.72 -7.67
CA SER A 405 -8.57 -16.34 -7.31
C SER A 405 -8.50 -15.43 -8.54
N THR A 406 -8.24 -16.02 -9.73
CA THR A 406 -8.14 -15.30 -11.01
C THR A 406 -9.43 -15.35 -11.84
N GLY A 407 -10.56 -15.81 -11.25
CA GLY A 407 -11.85 -15.87 -11.93
C GLY A 407 -12.10 -17.15 -12.73
N GLY A 408 -11.22 -18.15 -12.63
CA GLY A 408 -11.43 -19.47 -13.20
C GLY A 408 -12.53 -20.22 -12.43
N THR A 409 -13.61 -20.64 -13.12
CA THR A 409 -14.68 -21.46 -12.52
C THR A 409 -14.35 -22.94 -12.63
N THR A 410 -14.32 -23.63 -11.49
CA THR A 410 -14.25 -25.09 -11.48
C THR A 410 -15.58 -25.66 -12.01
N SER A 411 -15.53 -26.52 -13.02
CA SER A 411 -16.74 -27.12 -13.60
C SER A 411 -17.56 -27.82 -12.52
N GLY A 412 -18.83 -27.39 -12.35
CA GLY A 412 -19.79 -28.01 -11.43
C GLY A 412 -20.16 -27.21 -10.19
N VAL A 413 -19.49 -26.09 -9.89
CA VAL A 413 -19.86 -25.21 -8.76
C VAL A 413 -20.62 -24.00 -9.28
N THR A 414 -21.94 -23.99 -9.10
CA THR A 414 -22.84 -22.92 -9.55
C THR A 414 -23.42 -22.07 -8.40
N ALA A 415 -23.29 -22.53 -7.16
CA ALA A 415 -23.80 -21.80 -6.00
C ALA A 415 -22.87 -20.63 -5.63
N ALA A 416 -23.38 -19.40 -5.64
CA ALA A 416 -22.63 -18.19 -5.28
C ALA A 416 -21.95 -18.29 -3.91
N SER A 417 -22.62 -18.89 -2.92
CA SER A 417 -22.06 -19.11 -1.58
C SER A 417 -20.87 -20.06 -1.56
N ALA A 418 -20.86 -21.09 -2.42
CA ALA A 418 -19.73 -22.02 -2.53
C ALA A 418 -18.54 -21.36 -3.20
N ILE A 419 -18.76 -20.54 -4.24
CA ILE A 419 -17.71 -19.75 -4.91
C ILE A 419 -17.11 -18.76 -3.92
N ALA A 420 -17.92 -18.06 -3.15
CA ALA A 420 -17.46 -17.12 -2.12
C ALA A 420 -16.61 -17.82 -1.04
N ALA A 421 -17.02 -18.98 -0.56
CA ALA A 421 -16.25 -19.78 0.40
C ALA A 421 -14.91 -20.27 -0.17
N MET A 422 -14.85 -20.62 -1.45
CA MET A 422 -13.62 -21.02 -2.13
C MET A 422 -12.69 -19.83 -2.34
N GLN A 423 -13.20 -18.65 -2.71
CA GLN A 423 -12.44 -17.41 -2.81
C GLN A 423 -11.91 -16.99 -1.44
N GLU A 424 -12.71 -17.12 -0.39
CA GLU A 424 -12.27 -16.85 0.97
C GLU A 424 -11.14 -17.78 1.42
N ALA A 425 -11.21 -19.06 1.09
CA ALA A 425 -10.15 -20.03 1.36
C ALA A 425 -8.87 -19.70 0.57
N GLY A 426 -8.98 -19.27 -0.68
CA GLY A 426 -7.86 -18.88 -1.54
C GLY A 426 -7.14 -17.60 -1.07
N SER A 427 -7.85 -16.67 -0.42
CA SER A 427 -7.31 -15.39 0.01
C SER A 427 -6.55 -15.42 1.36
N LYS A 428 -6.33 -16.59 1.99
CA LYS A 428 -5.68 -16.69 3.32
C LYS A 428 -4.29 -16.09 3.36
N LEU A 429 -3.44 -16.36 2.35
CA LEU A 429 -2.08 -15.82 2.28
C LEU A 429 -2.09 -14.30 2.07
N SER A 430 -2.99 -13.78 1.22
CA SER A 430 -3.14 -12.34 1.00
C SER A 430 -3.62 -11.63 2.27
N ARG A 431 -4.53 -12.24 3.06
CA ARG A 431 -4.99 -11.68 4.35
C ARG A 431 -3.89 -11.63 5.40
N ASP A 432 -3.01 -12.62 5.47
CA ASP A 432 -1.89 -12.60 6.41
C ASP A 432 -0.88 -11.51 6.05
N ALA A 433 -0.56 -11.37 4.77
CA ALA A 433 0.27 -10.29 4.26
C ALA A 433 -0.32 -8.90 4.55
N SER A 434 -1.66 -8.73 4.39
CA SER A 434 -2.37 -7.48 4.72
C SER A 434 -2.34 -7.15 6.21
N LYS A 435 -2.46 -8.15 7.10
CA LYS A 435 -2.30 -7.93 8.56
C LYS A 435 -0.90 -7.41 8.92
N GLY A 436 0.14 -7.89 8.23
CA GLY A 436 1.50 -7.37 8.34
C GLY A 436 1.57 -5.89 7.97
N ALA A 437 1.02 -5.54 6.81
CA ALA A 437 0.97 -4.18 6.30
C ALA A 437 0.18 -3.24 7.22
N TYR A 438 -0.95 -3.68 7.78
CA TYR A 438 -1.72 -2.87 8.73
C TYR A 438 -0.95 -2.59 10.02
N ARG A 439 -0.14 -3.55 10.50
CA ARG A 439 0.76 -3.30 11.65
C ARG A 439 1.84 -2.26 11.32
N ALA A 440 2.37 -2.28 10.11
CA ALA A 440 3.32 -1.26 9.65
C ALA A 440 2.62 0.10 9.50
N PHE A 441 1.46 0.15 8.88
CA PHE A 441 0.67 1.37 8.72
C PHE A 441 0.29 2.00 10.07
N ARG A 442 -0.09 1.18 11.07
CA ARG A 442 -0.30 1.66 12.44
C ARG A 442 0.91 2.41 12.98
N LYS A 443 2.12 1.87 12.77
CA LYS A 443 3.37 2.53 13.21
C LYS A 443 3.60 3.85 12.46
N VAL A 444 3.30 3.89 11.17
CA VAL A 444 3.37 5.12 10.36
C VAL A 444 2.43 6.18 10.95
N CYS A 445 1.17 5.86 11.19
CA CYS A 445 0.20 6.80 11.75
C CYS A 445 0.58 7.27 13.16
N LEU A 446 1.12 6.39 14.02
CA LEU A 446 1.64 6.80 15.33
C LEU A 446 2.80 7.78 15.21
N MET A 447 3.74 7.55 14.27
CA MET A 447 4.83 8.50 14.01
C MET A 447 4.32 9.83 13.48
N VAL A 448 3.29 9.82 12.62
CA VAL A 448 2.64 11.05 12.14
C VAL A 448 2.04 11.84 13.31
N ILE A 449 1.34 11.20 14.24
CA ILE A 449 0.78 11.86 15.44
C ILE A 449 1.89 12.47 16.30
N GLU A 450 3.01 11.76 16.47
CA GLU A 450 4.15 12.30 17.24
C GLU A 450 4.81 13.50 16.53
N LEU A 451 4.89 13.50 15.19
CA LEU A 451 5.36 14.67 14.43
C LEU A 451 4.38 15.84 14.51
N ILE A 452 3.07 15.58 14.49
CA ILE A 452 2.04 16.60 14.74
C ILE A 452 2.25 17.20 16.13
N ARG A 453 2.45 16.37 17.15
CA ARG A 453 2.69 16.81 18.54
C ARG A 453 3.90 17.72 18.65
N GLN A 454 4.98 17.42 17.94
CA GLN A 454 6.24 18.16 18.04
C GLN A 454 6.25 19.45 17.21
N PHE A 455 5.65 19.44 16.01
CA PHE A 455 5.90 20.50 15.02
C PHE A 455 4.66 21.33 14.61
N TYR A 456 3.43 20.94 15.00
CA TYR A 456 2.23 21.70 14.63
C TYR A 456 1.92 22.78 15.70
N ASP A 457 2.91 23.59 16.00
CA ASP A 457 2.82 24.70 16.96
C ASP A 457 1.91 25.85 16.48
N MET A 458 1.81 26.03 15.16
CA MET A 458 0.91 27.01 14.53
C MET A 458 -0.37 26.35 14.05
N PRO A 459 -1.54 27.02 14.18
CA PRO A 459 -2.80 26.51 13.65
C PRO A 459 -2.74 26.30 12.14
N ARG A 460 -3.16 25.14 11.68
CA ARG A 460 -3.26 24.76 10.27
C ARG A 460 -4.70 24.46 9.92
N CYS A 461 -5.12 24.91 8.73
CA CYS A 461 -6.46 24.64 8.22
C CYS A 461 -6.51 23.35 7.43
N PHE A 462 -7.41 22.45 7.81
CA PHE A 462 -7.69 21.22 7.10
C PHE A 462 -9.11 21.26 6.53
N ARG A 463 -9.26 20.84 5.27
CA ARG A 463 -10.55 20.64 4.63
C ARG A 463 -10.97 19.18 4.81
N ILE A 464 -11.93 18.95 5.67
CA ILE A 464 -12.46 17.62 5.95
C ILE A 464 -13.77 17.45 5.18
N MET A 465 -13.91 16.36 4.46
CA MET A 465 -15.17 16.00 3.81
C MET A 465 -16.06 15.31 4.85
N GLY A 466 -17.18 15.97 5.19
CA GLY A 466 -18.18 15.38 6.07
C GLY A 466 -18.92 14.20 5.40
N GLU A 467 -19.58 13.38 6.19
CA GLU A 467 -20.37 12.22 5.70
C GLU A 467 -21.43 12.58 4.65
N ASN A 468 -21.91 13.82 4.67
CA ASN A 468 -22.89 14.36 3.72
C ASN A 468 -22.26 14.97 2.46
N GLY A 469 -20.95 14.83 2.26
CA GLY A 469 -20.21 15.44 1.14
C GLY A 469 -20.01 16.97 1.30
N ALA A 470 -20.41 17.57 2.42
CA ALA A 470 -20.16 18.98 2.71
C ALA A 470 -18.73 19.16 3.23
N ALA A 471 -17.97 20.09 2.64
CA ALA A 471 -16.64 20.43 3.14
C ALA A 471 -16.75 21.21 4.47
N ARG A 472 -16.06 20.73 5.50
CA ARG A 472 -15.86 21.42 6.77
C ARG A 472 -14.40 21.83 6.88
N TYR A 473 -14.16 23.08 7.24
CA TYR A 473 -12.82 23.58 7.49
C TYR A 473 -12.55 23.57 8.99
N VAL A 474 -11.45 22.95 9.39
CA VAL A 474 -11.04 22.80 10.77
C VAL A 474 -9.64 23.36 10.93
N GLU A 475 -9.46 24.26 11.89
CA GLU A 475 -8.15 24.72 12.32
C GLU A 475 -7.64 23.80 13.42
N TYR A 476 -6.45 23.28 13.27
CA TYR A 476 -5.83 22.36 14.21
C TYR A 476 -4.40 22.78 14.57
N SER A 477 -4.07 22.66 15.84
CA SER A 477 -2.73 22.84 16.39
C SER A 477 -2.43 21.74 17.40
N ASN A 478 -1.18 21.58 17.79
CA ASN A 478 -0.75 20.56 18.75
C ASN A 478 -1.15 20.85 20.22
N ALA A 479 -1.85 21.96 20.48
CA ALA A 479 -2.16 22.41 21.87
C ALA A 479 -2.92 21.33 22.69
N GLY A 480 -3.84 20.58 22.03
CA GLY A 480 -4.62 19.54 22.70
C GLY A 480 -3.86 18.24 22.95
N ILE A 481 -2.80 17.97 22.19
CA ILE A 481 -2.00 16.72 22.29
C ILE A 481 -0.63 16.93 22.93
N SER A 482 -0.22 18.19 23.17
CA SER A 482 1.01 18.52 23.86
C SER A 482 0.96 18.11 25.33
N PRO A 483 2.12 17.94 26.02
CA PRO A 483 2.17 17.64 27.43
C PRO A 483 1.41 18.69 28.28
N GLN A 484 0.39 18.26 29.01
CA GLN A 484 -0.46 19.11 29.83
C GLN A 484 -0.02 19.05 31.29
N PHE A 485 0.19 20.21 31.93
CA PHE A 485 0.50 20.28 33.35
C PHE A 485 -0.72 19.91 34.18
N GLN A 486 -0.59 18.93 35.06
CA GLN A 486 -1.70 18.44 35.88
C GLN A 486 -1.98 19.26 37.15
N GLY A 487 -1.15 20.27 37.42
CA GLY A 487 -1.31 21.12 38.60
C GLY A 487 -0.56 20.58 39.83
N ILE A 488 -0.79 21.24 40.95
CA ILE A 488 -0.24 20.87 42.26
C ILE A 488 -1.41 20.46 43.17
N GLU A 489 -1.44 19.19 43.54
CA GLU A 489 -2.45 18.68 44.47
C GLU A 489 -1.81 18.38 45.81
N MET A 490 -2.35 18.94 46.89
CA MET A 490 -1.80 18.83 48.26
C MET A 490 -0.33 19.22 48.42
N GLY A 491 0.17 20.15 47.59
CA GLY A 491 1.59 20.55 47.64
C GLY A 491 2.56 19.62 46.89
N VAL A 492 2.06 18.60 46.24
CA VAL A 492 2.83 17.69 45.38
C VAL A 492 2.61 18.06 43.94
N ASP A 493 3.70 18.27 43.20
CA ASP A 493 3.66 18.48 41.75
C ASP A 493 3.22 17.17 41.07
N MET A 494 2.05 17.19 40.42
CA MET A 494 1.49 16.03 39.71
C MET A 494 2.14 15.77 38.36
N GLY A 495 3.06 16.63 37.92
CA GLY A 495 3.80 16.49 36.68
C GLY A 495 3.01 16.80 35.43
N TYR A 496 3.46 16.28 34.29
CA TYR A 496 2.83 16.47 33.01
C TYR A 496 2.15 15.18 32.53
N ARG A 497 0.90 15.31 32.09
CA ARG A 497 0.17 14.25 31.38
C ARG A 497 0.39 14.42 29.87
N VAL A 498 0.68 13.34 29.19
CA VAL A 498 0.78 13.29 27.73
C VAL A 498 -0.41 12.48 27.19
N PRO A 499 -1.32 13.07 26.39
CA PRO A 499 -2.39 12.31 25.76
C PRO A 499 -1.85 11.18 24.88
N LEU A 500 -2.37 9.97 25.07
CA LEU A 500 -1.96 8.78 24.32
C LEU A 500 -3.14 8.26 23.50
N PHE A 501 -2.86 7.84 22.28
CA PHE A 501 -3.86 7.36 21.35
C PHE A 501 -3.54 5.94 20.88
N ASP A 502 -4.59 5.17 20.63
CA ASP A 502 -4.50 3.90 19.92
C ASP A 502 -5.05 4.09 18.50
N ILE A 503 -4.56 3.29 17.56
CA ILE A 503 -5.01 3.36 16.17
C ILE A 503 -5.66 2.03 15.82
N GLU A 504 -6.91 2.10 15.41
CA GLU A 504 -7.64 1.03 14.76
C GLU A 504 -7.57 1.22 13.25
N ILE A 505 -7.33 0.15 12.52
CA ILE A 505 -7.22 0.20 11.06
C ILE A 505 -8.40 -0.54 10.48
N THR A 506 -9.17 0.16 9.66
CA THR A 506 -10.26 -0.39 8.88
C THR A 506 -9.82 -0.51 7.42
N ALA A 507 -10.17 -1.61 6.76
CA ALA A 507 -9.95 -1.77 5.33
C ALA A 507 -11.05 -1.03 4.56
N GLN A 508 -10.69 -0.05 3.75
CA GLN A 508 -11.61 0.51 2.77
C GLN A 508 -11.69 -0.44 1.58
N LYS A 509 -12.75 -1.23 1.49
CA LYS A 509 -13.01 -2.06 0.31
C LYS A 509 -13.44 -1.17 -0.84
N GLN A 510 -12.55 -0.95 -1.78
CA GLN A 510 -12.84 -0.15 -2.99
C GLN A 510 -13.42 -0.99 -4.14
N SER A 511 -13.55 -2.30 -3.97
CA SER A 511 -14.05 -3.19 -5.01
C SER A 511 -15.46 -2.81 -5.48
N PRO A 512 -15.69 -2.68 -6.79
CA PRO A 512 -17.04 -2.46 -7.35
C PRO A 512 -18.06 -3.51 -6.89
N TYR A 513 -17.62 -4.75 -6.67
CA TYR A 513 -18.44 -5.84 -6.15
C TYR A 513 -18.93 -5.60 -4.73
N SER A 514 -18.13 -4.95 -3.89
CA SER A 514 -18.53 -4.56 -2.54
C SER A 514 -19.71 -3.58 -2.58
N LYS A 515 -19.67 -2.59 -3.48
CA LYS A 515 -20.77 -1.63 -3.66
C LYS A 515 -22.04 -2.29 -4.20
N MET A 516 -21.92 -3.24 -5.13
CA MET A 516 -23.07 -4.00 -5.64
C MET A 516 -23.68 -4.86 -4.52
N SER A 517 -22.88 -5.56 -3.75
CA SER A 517 -23.33 -6.37 -2.60
C SER A 517 -24.01 -5.51 -1.54
N GLN A 518 -23.49 -4.31 -1.24
CA GLN A 518 -24.12 -3.36 -0.31
C GLN A 518 -25.45 -2.83 -0.83
N ASN A 519 -25.55 -2.55 -2.13
CA ASN A 519 -26.81 -2.12 -2.74
C ASN A 519 -27.85 -3.24 -2.70
N GLU A 520 -27.45 -4.47 -2.96
CA GLU A 520 -28.32 -5.64 -2.87
C GLU A 520 -28.79 -5.87 -1.43
N LEU A 521 -27.89 -5.76 -0.45
CA LEU A 521 -28.22 -5.84 0.96
C LEU A 521 -29.20 -4.73 1.39
N ALA A 522 -29.00 -3.49 0.92
CA ALA A 522 -29.92 -2.38 1.19
C ALA A 522 -31.31 -2.64 0.62
N LEU A 523 -31.40 -3.21 -0.59
CA LEU A 523 -32.69 -3.60 -1.20
C LEU A 523 -33.36 -4.74 -0.42
N GLN A 524 -32.58 -5.71 0.07
CA GLN A 524 -33.08 -6.79 0.94
C GLN A 524 -33.62 -6.24 2.26
N PHE A 525 -32.93 -5.29 2.91
CA PHE A 525 -33.41 -4.63 4.13
C PHE A 525 -34.70 -3.88 3.88
N PHE A 526 -34.81 -3.16 2.75
CA PHE A 526 -36.03 -2.47 2.37
C PHE A 526 -37.17 -3.46 2.11
N GLY A 527 -36.91 -4.54 1.36
CA GLY A 527 -37.90 -5.59 1.09
C GLY A 527 -38.34 -6.37 2.32
N ALA A 528 -37.44 -6.58 3.29
CA ALA A 528 -37.75 -7.22 4.58
C ALA A 528 -38.46 -6.29 5.58
N GLY A 529 -38.63 -4.99 5.24
CA GLY A 529 -39.36 -4.03 6.05
C GLY A 529 -38.57 -3.50 7.25
N PHE A 530 -37.24 -3.60 7.29
CA PHE A 530 -36.39 -3.12 8.41
C PHE A 530 -36.58 -1.62 8.72
N PHE A 531 -37.02 -0.83 7.75
CA PHE A 531 -37.30 0.59 7.94
C PHE A 531 -38.73 0.89 8.44
N ASN A 532 -39.53 -0.15 8.68
CA ASN A 532 -40.89 0.02 9.23
C ASN A 532 -40.79 0.40 10.74
N PRO A 533 -41.32 1.56 11.15
CA PRO A 533 -41.24 2.01 12.54
C PRO A 533 -41.89 1.06 13.56
N GLN A 534 -42.82 0.21 13.12
CA GLN A 534 -43.54 -0.72 13.99
C GLN A 534 -42.68 -1.88 14.49
N ILE A 535 -41.68 -2.29 13.70
CA ILE A 535 -40.77 -3.41 14.00
C ILE A 535 -39.33 -2.93 14.26
N ALA A 536 -39.15 -1.64 14.54
CA ALA A 536 -37.82 -1.03 14.68
C ALA A 536 -36.94 -1.75 15.72
N ASP A 537 -37.50 -2.17 16.86
CA ASP A 537 -36.74 -2.86 17.91
C ASP A 537 -36.25 -4.25 17.47
N GLN A 538 -37.05 -4.97 16.67
CA GLN A 538 -36.66 -6.27 16.10
C GLN A 538 -35.62 -6.09 15.00
N ALA A 539 -35.77 -5.06 14.15
CA ALA A 539 -34.84 -4.70 13.12
C ALA A 539 -33.45 -4.33 13.71
N LEU A 540 -33.44 -3.53 14.78
CA LEU A 540 -32.21 -3.16 15.49
C LEU A 540 -31.51 -4.38 16.08
N ALA A 541 -32.24 -5.31 16.72
CA ALA A 541 -31.64 -6.54 17.25
C ALA A 541 -31.04 -7.44 16.14
N CYS A 542 -31.67 -7.50 14.98
CA CYS A 542 -31.16 -8.26 13.85
C CYS A 542 -29.93 -7.59 13.23
N LEU A 543 -29.96 -6.26 13.03
CA LEU A 543 -28.85 -5.49 12.49
C LEU A 543 -27.63 -5.49 13.42
N ASP A 544 -27.84 -5.61 14.73
CA ASP A 544 -26.74 -5.72 15.69
C ASP A 544 -25.89 -6.98 15.50
N MET A 545 -26.50 -8.06 15.02
CA MET A 545 -25.83 -9.32 14.70
C MET A 545 -25.13 -9.33 13.34
N MET A 546 -25.32 -8.30 12.51
CA MET A 546 -24.76 -8.18 11.16
C MET A 546 -23.57 -7.22 11.16
N ASP A 547 -22.64 -7.40 10.21
CA ASP A 547 -21.51 -6.51 9.97
C ASP A 547 -21.59 -5.97 8.54
N PHE A 548 -21.76 -4.64 8.39
CA PHE A 548 -21.83 -3.94 7.09
C PHE A 548 -21.48 -2.46 7.26
N ASP A 549 -21.08 -1.82 6.18
CA ASP A 549 -20.67 -0.42 6.19
C ASP A 549 -21.81 0.51 6.64
N ARG A 550 -21.49 1.49 7.48
CA ARG A 550 -22.43 2.46 8.08
C ARG A 550 -23.53 1.85 8.95
N LYS A 551 -23.28 0.68 9.53
CA LYS A 551 -24.20 0.00 10.44
C LYS A 551 -24.77 0.94 11.51
N GLU A 552 -23.91 1.67 12.21
CA GLU A 552 -24.32 2.59 13.30
C GLU A 552 -25.25 3.69 12.80
N PHE A 553 -24.98 4.28 11.64
CA PHE A 553 -25.82 5.30 11.04
C PHE A 553 -27.22 4.77 10.71
N ILE A 554 -27.30 3.59 10.10
CA ILE A 554 -28.59 2.95 9.77
C ILE A 554 -29.35 2.60 11.04
N MET A 555 -28.69 2.02 12.04
CA MET A 555 -29.28 1.71 13.34
C MET A 555 -29.81 2.97 14.03
N GLN A 556 -29.05 4.07 14.04
CA GLN A 556 -29.48 5.34 14.61
C GLN A 556 -30.69 5.91 13.88
N LYS A 557 -30.77 5.82 12.56
CA LYS A 557 -31.94 6.26 11.78
C LYS A 557 -33.19 5.42 12.08
N ILE A 558 -33.05 4.11 12.19
CA ILE A 558 -34.15 3.20 12.54
C ILE A 558 -34.62 3.48 13.97
N ALA A 559 -33.69 3.67 14.91
CA ALA A 559 -34.03 4.02 16.30
C ALA A 559 -34.75 5.37 16.41
N GLN A 560 -34.32 6.40 15.69
CA GLN A 560 -34.98 7.70 15.61
C GLN A 560 -36.40 7.57 15.05
N ASN A 561 -36.61 6.84 13.97
CA ASN A 561 -37.92 6.62 13.37
C ASN A 561 -38.85 5.84 14.31
N GLY A 562 -38.36 4.78 14.97
CA GLY A 562 -39.08 4.03 15.97
C GLY A 562 -39.44 4.89 17.19
N GLY A 563 -38.54 5.77 17.66
CA GLY A 563 -38.76 6.73 18.72
C GLY A 563 -39.85 7.73 18.38
N MET A 564 -39.79 8.36 17.20
CA MET A 564 -40.84 9.28 16.73
C MET A 564 -42.22 8.61 16.62
N TYR A 565 -42.25 7.37 16.10
CA TYR A 565 -43.50 6.61 16.00
C TYR A 565 -44.10 6.30 17.36
N ARG A 566 -43.32 5.87 18.34
CA ARG A 566 -43.76 5.66 19.72
C ARG A 566 -44.27 6.94 20.36
N GLN A 567 -43.60 8.07 20.14
CA GLN A 567 -44.05 9.37 20.65
C GLN A 567 -45.37 9.80 19.99
N MET A 568 -45.56 9.57 18.72
CA MET A 568 -46.80 9.82 18.00
C MET A 568 -47.96 8.96 18.57
N LEU A 569 -47.71 7.65 18.82
CA LEU A 569 -48.70 6.75 19.43
C LEU A 569 -49.10 7.19 20.84
N MET A 570 -48.10 7.58 21.66
CA MET A 570 -48.41 8.11 23.01
C MET A 570 -49.22 9.40 22.96
N MET A 571 -48.90 10.30 22.02
CA MET A 571 -49.67 11.53 21.80
C MET A 571 -51.10 11.24 21.34
N GLN A 572 -51.29 10.25 20.44
CA GLN A 572 -52.61 9.79 20.01
C GLN A 572 -53.42 9.19 21.17
N GLN A 573 -52.79 8.37 22.04
CA GLN A 573 -53.45 7.84 23.24
C GLN A 573 -53.80 8.93 24.23
N GLN A 574 -52.95 9.92 24.44
CA GLN A 574 -53.27 11.07 25.29
C GLN A 574 -54.43 11.90 24.74
N MET A 575 -54.46 12.13 23.44
CA MET A 575 -55.59 12.82 22.81
C MET A 575 -56.89 12.02 22.96
N LEU A 576 -56.86 10.69 22.80
CA LEU A 576 -58.01 9.83 22.98
C LEU A 576 -58.50 9.84 24.43
N MET A 577 -57.62 9.78 25.43
CA MET A 577 -57.94 9.88 26.84
C MET A 577 -58.49 11.25 27.21
N MET A 578 -57.95 12.35 26.66
CA MET A 578 -58.48 13.69 26.86
C MET A 578 -59.88 13.84 26.23
N ALA A 579 -60.08 13.27 25.03
CA ALA A 579 -61.39 13.28 24.38
C ALA A 579 -62.44 12.48 25.18
N GLN A 580 -62.07 11.30 25.69
CA GLN A 580 -62.93 10.51 26.58
C GLN A 580 -63.32 11.25 27.88
N ALA A 581 -62.35 11.96 28.48
CA ALA A 581 -62.60 12.77 29.64
C ALA A 581 -63.53 13.99 29.37
N LEU A 582 -63.36 14.59 28.17
CA LEU A 582 -64.24 15.67 27.71
C LEU A 582 -65.66 15.18 27.40
N ASP A 583 -65.81 14.01 26.81
CA ASP A 583 -67.10 13.37 26.51
C ASP A 583 -67.85 13.02 27.79
N GLN A 584 -67.16 12.52 28.82
CA GLN A 584 -67.75 12.30 30.15
C GLN A 584 -68.14 13.59 30.81
N ALA A 585 -67.45 14.70 30.62
CA ALA A 585 -67.76 15.99 31.28
C ALA A 585 -68.81 16.80 30.52
N LYS A 586 -68.96 16.66 29.19
CA LYS A 586 -69.83 17.49 28.34
C LYS A 586 -70.86 16.73 27.52
N GLY A 587 -70.89 15.39 27.51
CA GLY A 587 -71.82 14.58 26.71
C GLY A 587 -71.61 14.71 25.21
N THR A 588 -70.37 14.95 24.78
CA THR A 588 -70.00 15.08 23.36
C THR A 588 -69.42 13.76 22.88
N ASN A 589 -69.55 13.44 21.60
CA ASN A 589 -68.95 12.22 20.94
C ASN A 589 -67.61 12.51 20.29
N MET A 590 -66.74 13.28 20.95
CA MET A 590 -65.40 13.64 20.40
C MET A 590 -64.43 12.48 20.36
N ALA A 591 -64.48 11.56 21.31
CA ALA A 591 -63.62 10.38 21.34
C ALA A 591 -63.88 9.45 20.14
N GLU A 592 -65.14 9.33 19.75
CA GLU A 592 -65.57 8.51 18.59
C GLU A 592 -65.15 9.16 17.27
N GLN A 593 -65.23 10.48 17.17
CA GLN A 593 -64.76 11.24 16.01
C GLN A 593 -63.23 11.22 15.86
N ILE A 594 -62.49 11.32 16.96
CA ILE A 594 -61.03 11.22 16.98
C ILE A 594 -60.60 9.79 16.69
N ALA A 595 -61.26 8.77 17.25
CA ALA A 595 -60.99 7.37 16.96
C ALA A 595 -61.24 7.03 15.47
N ALA A 596 -62.34 7.57 14.88
CA ALA A 596 -62.63 7.44 13.45
C ALA A 596 -61.60 8.17 12.57
N GLY A 597 -61.10 9.34 13.01
CA GLY A 597 -60.03 10.07 12.34
C GLY A 597 -58.67 9.35 12.41
N ILE A 598 -58.39 8.68 13.52
CA ILE A 598 -57.16 7.88 13.70
C ILE A 598 -57.22 6.59 12.86
N THR A 599 -58.38 5.92 12.80
CA THR A 599 -58.59 4.71 12.00
C THR A 599 -58.76 4.98 10.50
N GLY A 600 -59.28 6.19 10.13
CA GLY A 600 -59.45 6.61 8.74
C GLY A 600 -58.24 7.25 8.10
N GLY A 601 -57.25 7.64 8.92
CA GLY A 601 -55.97 8.24 8.48
C GLY A 601 -54.82 7.28 8.61
N GLN A 602 -54.93 6.04 8.17
CA GLN A 602 -53.71 5.28 7.88
C GLN A 602 -52.94 6.05 6.82
N PRO A 603 -51.67 6.43 7.05
CA PRO A 603 -50.85 6.82 5.95
C PRO A 603 -50.80 5.58 5.03
N VAL A 604 -51.39 5.72 3.86
CA VAL A 604 -51.26 4.74 2.79
C VAL A 604 -49.77 4.70 2.49
N ALA A 605 -49.04 3.83 3.21
CA ALA A 605 -47.81 3.30 2.62
C ALA A 605 -48.26 2.67 1.31
N PRO A 606 -47.62 2.95 0.20
CA PRO A 606 -47.97 2.29 -1.05
C PRO A 606 -47.88 0.81 -0.76
N MET A 607 -49.01 0.11 -0.79
CA MET A 607 -49.10 -1.33 -0.77
C MET A 607 -48.48 -1.80 -2.10
N MET A 608 -47.18 -1.96 -2.14
CA MET A 608 -46.58 -2.98 -2.98
C MET A 608 -46.92 -4.31 -2.31
N GLY A 609 -47.80 -5.07 -2.96
CA GLY A 609 -48.26 -6.35 -2.48
C GLY A 609 -47.07 -7.20 -2.06
N SER A 610 -47.16 -7.74 -0.83
CA SER A 610 -46.22 -8.77 -0.40
C SER A 610 -46.29 -9.90 -1.44
N PRO A 611 -45.18 -10.31 -2.04
CA PRO A 611 -45.19 -11.49 -2.89
C PRO A 611 -45.57 -12.67 -2.00
N GLU A 612 -46.55 -13.46 -2.40
CA GLU A 612 -46.89 -14.72 -1.75
C GLU A 612 -45.61 -15.56 -1.59
N PRO A 613 -45.43 -16.23 -0.44
CA PRO A 613 -44.29 -17.11 -0.25
C PRO A 613 -44.37 -18.26 -1.26
N GLY A 614 -43.60 -18.18 -2.33
CA GLY A 614 -43.56 -19.19 -3.39
C GLY A 614 -43.67 -18.68 -4.81
N ALA A 615 -43.94 -17.40 -5.04
CA ALA A 615 -43.86 -16.82 -6.36
C ALA A 615 -42.40 -16.76 -6.81
N LYS A 616 -42.03 -17.57 -7.80
CA LYS A 616 -40.74 -17.42 -8.50
C LYS A 616 -40.74 -16.04 -9.15
N VAL A 617 -39.95 -15.14 -8.63
CA VAL A 617 -39.65 -13.86 -9.28
C VAL A 617 -38.92 -14.22 -10.57
N ASP A 618 -39.50 -13.84 -11.69
CA ASP A 618 -38.85 -14.00 -13.00
C ASP A 618 -37.69 -13.01 -13.03
N GLU A 619 -36.45 -13.52 -12.90
CA GLU A 619 -35.20 -12.72 -12.85
C GLU A 619 -35.07 -11.73 -14.01
N THR A 620 -35.85 -11.97 -15.11
CA THR A 620 -35.89 -11.09 -16.28
C THR A 620 -36.72 -9.83 -16.09
N GLU A 621 -37.62 -9.75 -15.09
CA GLU A 621 -38.40 -8.52 -14.83
C GLU A 621 -37.74 -7.56 -13.83
N ALA A 622 -36.82 -8.05 -13.02
CA ALA A 622 -36.11 -7.24 -12.02
C ALA A 622 -34.94 -6.41 -12.61
N LEU A 623 -34.41 -6.82 -13.76
CA LEU A 623 -33.36 -6.12 -14.49
C LEU A 623 -34.00 -5.35 -15.67
N GLY A 624 -34.18 -4.05 -15.51
CA GLY A 624 -34.88 -3.20 -16.43
C GLY A 624 -34.45 -3.33 -17.91
N GLY A 625 -35.33 -3.86 -18.73
CA GLY A 625 -35.51 -3.54 -20.14
C GLY A 625 -34.45 -3.90 -21.17
N ASN A 626 -33.19 -4.11 -20.86
CA ASN A 626 -32.14 -4.30 -21.86
C ASN A 626 -31.74 -5.76 -22.13
N GLU A 627 -31.99 -6.71 -21.23
CA GLU A 627 -31.57 -8.10 -21.43
C GLU A 627 -32.42 -8.85 -22.47
N LYS A 628 -33.68 -8.47 -22.69
CA LYS A 628 -34.48 -9.05 -23.79
C LYS A 628 -33.88 -8.75 -25.18
N SER A 629 -33.18 -7.63 -25.34
CA SER A 629 -32.52 -7.29 -26.60
C SER A 629 -31.22 -8.09 -26.81
N GLU A 630 -30.46 -8.37 -25.76
CA GLU A 630 -29.21 -9.16 -25.86
C GLU A 630 -29.48 -10.65 -26.05
N ALA A 631 -30.42 -11.24 -25.29
CA ALA A 631 -30.82 -12.64 -25.48
C ALA A 631 -31.42 -12.90 -26.88
N THR A 632 -32.15 -11.95 -27.44
CA THR A 632 -32.68 -12.01 -28.79
C THR A 632 -31.57 -11.88 -29.83
N ASN A 633 -30.57 -11.01 -29.58
CA ASN A 633 -29.43 -10.84 -30.47
C ASN A 633 -28.50 -12.06 -30.42
N THR A 634 -28.32 -12.71 -29.26
CA THR A 634 -27.53 -13.94 -29.13
C THR A 634 -28.19 -15.12 -29.81
N LYS A 635 -29.53 -15.26 -29.75
CA LYS A 635 -30.29 -16.26 -30.53
C LYS A 635 -30.17 -16.04 -32.02
N LYS A 636 -30.30 -14.78 -32.50
CA LYS A 636 -30.13 -14.43 -33.93
C LYS A 636 -28.70 -14.66 -34.40
N ALA A 637 -27.69 -14.40 -33.56
CA ALA A 637 -26.27 -14.68 -33.86
C ALA A 637 -26.01 -16.18 -33.98
N ARG A 638 -26.58 -17.01 -33.09
CA ARG A 638 -26.48 -18.47 -33.16
C ARG A 638 -27.20 -19.06 -34.37
N GLN A 639 -28.33 -18.49 -34.73
CA GLN A 639 -29.08 -18.88 -35.94
C GLN A 639 -28.30 -18.53 -37.22
N ARG A 640 -27.65 -17.36 -37.29
CA ARG A 640 -26.77 -16.99 -38.41
C ARG A 640 -25.55 -17.88 -38.56
N VAL A 641 -24.97 -18.32 -37.44
CA VAL A 641 -23.85 -19.27 -37.45
C VAL A 641 -24.33 -20.65 -37.90
N ALA A 642 -25.50 -21.12 -37.45
CA ALA A 642 -26.08 -22.39 -37.88
C ALA A 642 -26.43 -22.38 -39.40
N ASP A 643 -26.95 -21.27 -39.90
CA ASP A 643 -27.29 -21.11 -41.33
C ASP A 643 -26.01 -20.99 -42.21
N SER A 644 -24.91 -20.50 -41.66
CA SER A 644 -23.63 -20.39 -42.38
C SER A 644 -22.82 -21.69 -42.42
N THR A 645 -23.17 -22.68 -41.60
CA THR A 645 -22.50 -23.98 -41.53
C THR A 645 -23.25 -25.11 -42.20
N SER A 646 -24.40 -24.83 -42.83
CA SER A 646 -25.11 -25.83 -43.65
C SER A 646 -24.40 -25.97 -45.00
N PRO A 647 -23.89 -27.16 -45.40
CA PRO A 647 -23.32 -27.33 -46.71
C PRO A 647 -24.40 -27.27 -47.76
N THR A 648 -24.22 -26.41 -48.75
CA THR A 648 -24.95 -26.43 -50.02
C THR A 648 -24.48 -27.56 -50.90
#